data_c40a0aef6b187d03a06c8c29dad048b4
#
_entry.id   c40a0aef6b187d03a06c8c29dad048b4
#
_cell.length_a   1.000
_cell.length_b   1.000
_cell.length_c   1.000
_cell.angle_alpha   90.00
_cell.angle_beta   90.00
_cell.angle_gamma   90.00
#
_symmetry.space_group_name_H-M   'P 1'
#
loop_
_entity.id
_entity.type
_entity.pdbx_description
1 polymer ?
#
loop_
_entity_poly.entity_id
_entity_poly.type
_entity_poly.pdbx_seq_one_letter_code
_entity_poly.pdbx_strand_id
1 'polypeptide(L)'
;MSSGPIADCQLLCCDLDGTLLGKPDATLLFKEAWLQLDPGRRPRLVYNTGRLLQDARRTVQRSDLPPADYLICGVGTLIYDEGAQATMREFSDIMSESWDRDRAEEVVRSLTQAVKQPARFQNAFKSSWYLHQAPDELIAALRHGLREAGIEAVVVYSSHRDLDILPKYANKGNALEWLIGHLELRPEQVVVAGDSGNDSAMFLIPGVRGIVVENAQPELVEATLGLSCHRAQSICADGVIEGLVRFGVLPSPPLAGSCALPRQKHFEPEIRRILHEAAPTELTAEERDYLLLARAKAVEALRKNLTPLGFSACSLVDNETKGTDANYRSVWARDGAITLIASLSLQDDDIRACQRATLQTLLDHASPHGQIPANVRLDDGQPDYSGVGGISSIDGGLWVIIAAYEYQRATRDTAFVRERLPALQKAMDWLTAHDSNYDALLEIPEAGDWTDLFGRSYNVLVDQVIWYRANIAFGRLLETLGQRERAGEYLRWSQTIKLAILQRFWPTTSGANRSFADMQFSLGDTSYLLAQVTPFDFNWRCDVYGNLLAFLFNVLDMHRARTAFRFMWGVGVNEPFPVANLYPVVMPGDPDWKPYYAVNLLNLPQHYHNGGLWPFIGGKWVQFISRLGLRQLALQELLKLARLNQRGVQHEWEFNEWAHARTGNPMGKAYQAWSAAEFILACHEVGLDEE
;
A
#
# COMPACT_ATOMS: atom_id res chain seq x y z
N MET A 1 -37.06 -9.21 28.26
CA MET A 1 -37.91 -10.19 27.59
C MET A 1 -37.04 -10.94 26.59
N SER A 2 -37.18 -12.26 26.43
CA SER A 2 -36.18 -13.13 25.84
C SER A 2 -35.90 -12.86 24.37
N SER A 3 -34.63 -12.55 24.05
CA SER A 3 -34.05 -12.57 22.72
C SER A 3 -33.90 -14.01 22.18
N GLY A 4 -35.01 -14.71 21.99
CA GLY A 4 -35.02 -16.04 21.40
C GLY A 4 -34.94 -15.98 19.85
N PRO A 5 -34.74 -17.14 19.16
CA PRO A 5 -34.68 -17.22 17.72
C PRO A 5 -35.90 -16.58 17.05
N ILE A 6 -35.68 -15.93 15.88
CA ILE A 6 -36.75 -15.47 15.00
C ILE A 6 -37.16 -16.66 14.13
N ALA A 7 -38.37 -17.18 14.33
CA ALA A 7 -38.83 -18.34 13.59
C ALA A 7 -38.98 -18.12 12.07
N ASP A 8 -39.06 -16.88 11.62
CA ASP A 8 -39.30 -16.50 10.22
C ASP A 8 -38.78 -15.11 9.92
N CYS A 9 -37.44 -14.93 9.85
CA CYS A 9 -36.82 -13.69 9.42
C CYS A 9 -36.94 -13.56 7.90
N GLN A 10 -37.55 -12.47 7.41
CA GLN A 10 -37.81 -12.22 5.99
C GLN A 10 -36.99 -11.05 5.41
N LEU A 11 -36.44 -10.18 6.29
CA LEU A 11 -35.67 -9.04 5.87
C LEU A 11 -34.57 -8.71 6.87
N LEU A 12 -33.37 -8.48 6.34
CA LEU A 12 -32.24 -7.90 7.06
C LEU A 12 -31.92 -6.51 6.50
N CYS A 13 -31.96 -5.48 7.34
CA CYS A 13 -31.61 -4.12 6.97
C CYS A 13 -30.38 -3.66 7.76
N CYS A 14 -29.27 -3.42 7.08
CA CYS A 14 -28.00 -3.01 7.70
C CYS A 14 -27.54 -1.65 7.20
N ASP A 15 -26.95 -0.87 8.12
CA ASP A 15 -26.07 0.21 7.72
C ASP A 15 -24.79 -0.37 7.08
N LEU A 16 -24.06 0.48 6.37
CA LEU A 16 -22.81 0.09 5.70
C LEU A 16 -21.57 0.49 6.51
N ASP A 17 -21.37 1.78 6.71
CA ASP A 17 -20.13 2.35 7.25
C ASP A 17 -20.04 2.16 8.76
N GLY A 18 -19.10 1.36 9.24
CA GLY A 18 -18.98 1.01 10.67
C GLY A 18 -19.81 -0.19 11.10
N THR A 19 -20.78 -0.64 10.27
CA THR A 19 -21.66 -1.78 10.55
C THR A 19 -21.30 -3.01 9.73
N LEU A 20 -21.32 -2.96 8.41
CA LEU A 20 -20.87 -4.05 7.54
C LEU A 20 -19.50 -3.79 6.94
N LEU A 21 -19.10 -2.53 6.87
CA LEU A 21 -17.79 -2.05 6.41
C LEU A 21 -16.97 -1.56 7.60
N GLY A 22 -15.64 -1.57 7.45
CA GLY A 22 -14.69 -1.15 8.49
C GLY A 22 -13.69 -2.26 8.84
N LYS A 23 -14.08 -3.52 8.66
CA LYS A 23 -13.24 -4.69 8.82
C LYS A 23 -13.44 -5.63 7.62
N PRO A 24 -12.54 -5.57 6.59
CA PRO A 24 -12.73 -6.28 5.32
C PRO A 24 -12.96 -7.80 5.47
N ASP A 25 -12.19 -8.46 6.35
CA ASP A 25 -12.32 -9.91 6.58
C ASP A 25 -13.70 -10.28 7.15
N ALA A 26 -14.21 -9.46 8.07
CA ALA A 26 -15.54 -9.65 8.62
C ALA A 26 -16.64 -9.44 7.57
N THR A 27 -16.45 -8.45 6.67
CA THR A 27 -17.36 -8.21 5.54
C THR A 27 -17.40 -9.42 4.61
N LEU A 28 -16.24 -10.01 4.30
CA LEU A 28 -16.17 -11.23 3.50
C LEU A 28 -16.84 -12.43 4.17
N LEU A 29 -16.58 -12.64 5.47
CA LEU A 29 -17.22 -13.70 6.25
C LEU A 29 -18.75 -13.56 6.25
N PHE A 30 -19.24 -12.33 6.40
CA PHE A 30 -20.67 -12.04 6.30
C PHE A 30 -21.22 -12.45 4.92
N LYS A 31 -20.54 -12.07 3.83
CA LYS A 31 -20.92 -12.44 2.46
C LYS A 31 -20.98 -13.96 2.30
N GLU A 32 -19.96 -14.67 2.74
CA GLU A 32 -19.90 -16.13 2.63
C GLU A 32 -21.03 -16.79 3.42
N ALA A 33 -21.20 -16.39 4.67
CA ALA A 33 -22.28 -16.92 5.51
C ALA A 33 -23.67 -16.61 4.92
N TRP A 34 -23.87 -15.40 4.40
CA TRP A 34 -25.12 -14.99 3.78
C TRP A 34 -25.45 -15.77 2.51
N LEU A 35 -24.44 -15.98 1.64
CA LEU A 35 -24.62 -16.70 0.38
C LEU A 35 -24.79 -18.22 0.56
N GLN A 36 -24.32 -18.77 1.70
CA GLN A 36 -24.54 -20.19 2.05
C GLN A 36 -25.97 -20.48 2.51
N LEU A 37 -26.77 -19.48 2.86
CA LEU A 37 -28.18 -19.68 3.16
C LEU A 37 -28.93 -20.23 1.94
N ASP A 38 -29.85 -21.14 2.18
CA ASP A 38 -30.75 -21.65 1.13
C ASP A 38 -31.47 -20.49 0.44
N PRO A 39 -31.32 -20.31 -0.89
CA PRO A 39 -31.92 -19.19 -1.62
C PRO A 39 -33.43 -19.03 -1.41
N GLY A 40 -34.14 -20.15 -1.17
CA GLY A 40 -35.60 -20.16 -0.91
C GLY A 40 -35.97 -19.71 0.51
N ARG A 41 -35.01 -19.62 1.43
CA ARG A 41 -35.22 -19.23 2.83
C ARG A 41 -34.37 -18.00 3.23
N ARG A 42 -33.52 -17.53 2.35
CA ARG A 42 -32.66 -16.37 2.62
C ARG A 42 -33.52 -15.12 2.74
N PRO A 43 -33.39 -14.35 3.84
CA PRO A 43 -34.08 -13.07 3.97
C PRO A 43 -33.66 -12.11 2.84
N ARG A 44 -34.53 -11.16 2.51
CA ARG A 44 -34.15 -10.04 1.65
C ARG A 44 -33.11 -9.18 2.37
N LEU A 45 -32.14 -8.67 1.61
CA LEU A 45 -31.05 -7.85 2.13
C LEU A 45 -31.23 -6.40 1.68
N VAL A 46 -31.23 -5.52 2.66
CA VAL A 46 -31.34 -4.07 2.47
C VAL A 46 -30.10 -3.38 3.04
N TYR A 47 -29.46 -2.55 2.24
CA TYR A 47 -28.44 -1.62 2.77
C TYR A 47 -29.07 -0.25 2.95
N ASN A 48 -28.97 0.30 4.17
CA ASN A 48 -29.56 1.56 4.54
C ASN A 48 -28.48 2.56 4.97
N THR A 49 -28.04 3.40 4.06
CA THR A 49 -26.81 4.19 4.19
C THR A 49 -27.01 5.68 3.99
N GLY A 50 -26.16 6.49 4.61
CA GLY A 50 -26.04 7.92 4.32
C GLY A 50 -25.48 8.25 2.93
N ARG A 51 -24.88 7.28 2.25
CA ARG A 51 -24.33 7.43 0.90
C ARG A 51 -25.39 7.69 -0.13
N LEU A 52 -25.05 8.44 -1.20
CA LEU A 52 -25.93 8.56 -2.36
C LEU A 52 -25.92 7.30 -3.20
N LEU A 53 -26.97 7.07 -3.99
CA LEU A 53 -27.21 5.85 -4.76
C LEU A 53 -25.97 5.39 -5.58
N GLN A 54 -25.38 6.31 -6.34
CA GLN A 54 -24.22 5.94 -7.17
C GLN A 54 -23.02 5.52 -6.34
N ASP A 55 -22.80 6.17 -5.20
CA ASP A 55 -21.69 5.84 -4.29
C ASP A 55 -21.97 4.54 -3.55
N ALA A 56 -23.18 4.34 -3.06
CA ALA A 56 -23.61 3.09 -2.43
C ALA A 56 -23.43 1.90 -3.38
N ARG A 57 -23.90 1.99 -4.62
CA ARG A 57 -23.75 0.93 -5.63
C ARG A 57 -22.27 0.64 -5.94
N ARG A 58 -21.44 1.68 -6.10
CA ARG A 58 -19.99 1.52 -6.29
C ARG A 58 -19.34 0.85 -5.09
N THR A 59 -19.75 1.22 -3.89
CA THR A 59 -19.24 0.62 -2.65
C THR A 59 -19.60 -0.86 -2.58
N VAL A 60 -20.85 -1.23 -2.83
CA VAL A 60 -21.28 -2.64 -2.86
C VAL A 60 -20.54 -3.45 -3.92
N GLN A 61 -20.32 -2.87 -5.12
CA GLN A 61 -19.59 -3.54 -6.19
C GLN A 61 -18.08 -3.73 -5.90
N ARG A 62 -17.48 -2.83 -5.12
CA ARG A 62 -16.04 -2.83 -4.85
C ARG A 62 -15.65 -3.49 -3.53
N SER A 63 -16.62 -3.70 -2.65
CA SER A 63 -16.42 -4.40 -1.39
C SER A 63 -16.93 -5.84 -1.47
N ASP A 64 -16.53 -6.65 -0.50
CA ASP A 64 -17.00 -8.04 -0.39
C ASP A 64 -18.38 -8.14 0.26
N LEU A 65 -19.30 -7.26 -0.12
CA LEU A 65 -20.70 -7.36 0.28
C LEU A 65 -21.48 -8.29 -0.65
N PRO A 66 -22.46 -9.05 -0.14
CA PRO A 66 -23.40 -9.73 -1.01
C PRO A 66 -24.26 -8.71 -1.76
N PRO A 67 -24.82 -9.05 -2.95
CA PRO A 67 -25.77 -8.17 -3.62
C PRO A 67 -27.00 -7.96 -2.73
N ALA A 68 -27.45 -6.71 -2.62
CA ALA A 68 -28.68 -6.36 -1.92
C ALA A 68 -29.89 -6.48 -2.83
N ASP A 69 -31.07 -6.68 -2.23
CA ASP A 69 -32.35 -6.59 -2.92
C ASP A 69 -32.80 -5.13 -3.06
N TYR A 70 -32.54 -4.32 -2.01
CA TYR A 70 -32.88 -2.90 -1.98
C TYR A 70 -31.75 -2.06 -1.40
N LEU A 71 -31.64 -0.81 -1.86
CA LEU A 71 -30.77 0.21 -1.29
C LEU A 71 -31.61 1.38 -0.79
N ILE A 72 -31.52 1.69 0.49
CA ILE A 72 -32.02 2.93 1.07
C ILE A 72 -30.83 3.89 1.17
N CYS A 73 -30.88 5.02 0.46
CA CYS A 73 -29.77 5.92 0.28
C CYS A 73 -30.05 7.33 0.79
N GLY A 74 -28.99 8.13 0.98
CA GLY A 74 -29.08 9.54 1.34
C GLY A 74 -29.77 9.81 2.68
N VAL A 75 -29.52 8.95 3.68
CA VAL A 75 -30.17 9.01 5.00
C VAL A 75 -31.69 8.80 4.91
N GLY A 76 -32.14 7.88 4.08
CA GLY A 76 -33.56 7.57 3.92
C GLY A 76 -34.31 8.52 2.97
N THR A 77 -33.63 9.20 2.03
CA THR A 77 -34.26 10.07 1.04
C THR A 77 -34.66 9.34 -0.25
N LEU A 78 -34.18 8.11 -0.46
CA LEU A 78 -34.40 7.37 -1.70
C LEU A 78 -34.35 5.87 -1.40
N ILE A 79 -35.28 5.13 -2.01
CA ILE A 79 -35.28 3.66 -2.05
C ILE A 79 -35.08 3.21 -3.49
N TYR A 80 -34.12 2.33 -3.73
CA TYR A 80 -33.79 1.75 -5.02
C TYR A 80 -33.98 0.24 -4.99
N ASP A 81 -34.74 -0.29 -5.94
CA ASP A 81 -34.97 -1.71 -6.15
C ASP A 81 -33.91 -2.24 -7.13
N GLU A 82 -32.98 -3.11 -6.64
CA GLU A 82 -31.93 -3.69 -7.47
C GLU A 82 -32.49 -4.73 -8.46
N GLY A 83 -33.59 -5.37 -8.18
CA GLY A 83 -34.25 -6.30 -9.11
C GLY A 83 -34.93 -5.57 -10.28
N ALA A 84 -35.65 -4.50 -10.00
CA ALA A 84 -36.30 -3.67 -11.00
C ALA A 84 -35.32 -2.66 -11.66
N GLN A 85 -34.12 -2.46 -11.12
CA GLN A 85 -33.14 -1.45 -11.53
C GLN A 85 -33.76 -0.03 -11.58
N ALA A 86 -34.60 0.31 -10.59
CA ALA A 86 -35.35 1.54 -10.57
C ALA A 86 -35.54 2.11 -9.14
N THR A 87 -35.66 3.42 -9.06
CA THR A 87 -36.07 4.11 -7.84
C THR A 87 -37.60 3.93 -7.62
N MET A 88 -37.97 3.68 -6.37
CA MET A 88 -39.38 3.53 -5.98
C MET A 88 -40.06 4.91 -5.96
N ARG A 89 -40.85 5.18 -7.01
CA ARG A 89 -41.49 6.49 -7.25
C ARG A 89 -42.47 6.86 -6.14
N GLU A 90 -43.28 5.91 -5.71
CA GLU A 90 -44.26 6.11 -4.63
C GLU A 90 -43.64 6.63 -3.34
N PHE A 91 -42.43 6.16 -2.99
CA PHE A 91 -41.70 6.70 -1.89
C PHE A 91 -41.14 8.10 -2.15
N SER A 92 -40.69 8.35 -3.39
CA SER A 92 -40.20 9.68 -3.81
C SER A 92 -41.32 10.74 -3.76
N ASP A 93 -42.54 10.36 -4.10
CA ASP A 93 -43.70 11.26 -4.04
C ASP A 93 -43.98 11.73 -2.60
N ILE A 94 -43.88 10.82 -1.60
CA ILE A 94 -44.00 11.16 -0.19
C ILE A 94 -42.91 12.15 0.24
N MET A 95 -41.66 11.96 -0.26
CA MET A 95 -40.56 12.88 0.04
C MET A 95 -40.76 14.27 -0.55
N SER A 96 -41.55 14.38 -1.64
CA SER A 96 -41.86 15.65 -2.30
C SER A 96 -42.91 16.47 -1.56
N GLU A 97 -43.70 15.87 -0.69
CA GLU A 97 -44.69 16.57 0.09
C GLU A 97 -44.01 17.57 1.05
N SER A 98 -44.38 18.83 0.97
CA SER A 98 -43.86 19.93 1.80
C SER A 98 -42.34 20.17 1.75
N TRP A 99 -41.66 19.67 0.71
CA TRP A 99 -40.24 19.88 0.47
C TRP A 99 -39.97 20.81 -0.72
N ASP A 100 -39.31 21.93 -0.43
CA ASP A 100 -38.76 22.86 -1.40
C ASP A 100 -37.28 23.08 -1.11
N ARG A 101 -36.43 22.41 -1.92
CA ARG A 101 -34.99 22.47 -1.69
C ARG A 101 -34.42 23.87 -1.88
N ASP A 102 -34.85 24.57 -2.91
CA ASP A 102 -34.28 25.89 -3.24
C ASP A 102 -34.61 26.90 -2.13
N ARG A 103 -35.83 26.86 -1.63
CA ARG A 103 -36.25 27.70 -0.49
C ARG A 103 -35.52 27.27 0.80
N ALA A 104 -35.29 25.98 1.04
CA ALA A 104 -34.50 25.51 2.19
C ALA A 104 -33.04 26.01 2.11
N GLU A 105 -32.45 25.99 0.91
CA GLU A 105 -31.10 26.52 0.69
C GLU A 105 -31.01 28.04 0.90
N GLU A 106 -32.08 28.80 0.55
CA GLU A 106 -32.16 30.23 0.84
C GLU A 106 -32.12 30.50 2.35
N VAL A 107 -32.86 29.73 3.14
CA VAL A 107 -32.83 29.83 4.62
C VAL A 107 -31.44 29.55 5.16
N VAL A 108 -30.77 28.49 4.67
CA VAL A 108 -29.39 28.18 5.10
C VAL A 108 -28.44 29.33 4.80
N ARG A 109 -28.51 29.89 3.60
CA ARG A 109 -27.64 31.02 3.17
C ARG A 109 -27.93 32.30 3.93
N SER A 110 -29.19 32.54 4.34
CA SER A 110 -29.58 33.76 5.08
C SER A 110 -29.13 33.72 6.53
N LEU A 111 -29.10 32.54 7.16
CA LEU A 111 -28.83 32.38 8.58
C LEU A 111 -27.39 31.93 8.90
N THR A 112 -26.66 31.45 7.91
CA THR A 112 -25.33 30.88 8.17
C THR A 112 -24.30 31.27 7.09
N GLN A 113 -23.02 31.06 7.42
CA GLN A 113 -21.93 31.13 6.47
C GLN A 113 -21.54 29.74 5.92
N ALA A 114 -22.50 28.80 5.93
CA ALA A 114 -22.25 27.45 5.44
C ALA A 114 -21.87 27.45 3.95
N VAL A 115 -20.90 26.60 3.60
CA VAL A 115 -20.44 26.40 2.24
C VAL A 115 -21.10 25.15 1.66
N LYS A 116 -21.81 25.28 0.54
CA LYS A 116 -22.46 24.13 -0.09
C LYS A 116 -21.47 23.05 -0.50
N GLN A 117 -21.74 21.83 -0.12
CA GLN A 117 -20.90 20.69 -0.52
C GLN A 117 -21.01 20.43 -2.04
N PRO A 118 -19.98 19.81 -2.68
CA PRO A 118 -20.01 19.48 -4.09
C PRO A 118 -21.26 18.69 -4.54
N ALA A 119 -21.64 18.80 -5.80
CA ALA A 119 -22.83 18.18 -6.36
C ALA A 119 -22.93 16.66 -6.10
N ARG A 120 -21.81 15.98 -5.98
CA ARG A 120 -21.74 14.54 -5.64
C ARG A 120 -22.30 14.17 -4.25
N PHE A 121 -22.55 15.16 -3.37
CA PHE A 121 -23.16 14.98 -2.04
C PHE A 121 -24.60 15.47 -2.00
N GLN A 122 -25.14 15.96 -3.11
CA GLN A 122 -26.48 16.54 -3.23
C GLN A 122 -27.43 15.59 -3.99
N ASN A 123 -28.72 15.60 -3.60
CA ASN A 123 -29.77 15.02 -4.43
C ASN A 123 -31.05 15.89 -4.36
N ALA A 124 -32.15 15.45 -4.98
CA ALA A 124 -33.41 16.20 -4.99
C ALA A 124 -33.94 16.45 -3.55
N PHE A 125 -33.70 15.52 -2.64
CA PHE A 125 -34.23 15.50 -1.26
C PHE A 125 -33.13 15.67 -0.19
N LYS A 126 -31.93 16.10 -0.60
CA LYS A 126 -30.82 16.33 0.33
C LYS A 126 -30.03 17.56 -0.08
N SER A 127 -29.90 18.52 0.83
CA SER A 127 -29.02 19.68 0.68
C SER A 127 -27.92 19.63 1.74
N SER A 128 -26.68 19.43 1.30
CA SER A 128 -25.50 19.21 2.17
C SER A 128 -24.55 20.38 2.13
N TRP A 129 -24.06 20.78 3.32
CA TRP A 129 -23.23 21.97 3.52
C TRP A 129 -22.06 21.68 4.47
N TYR A 130 -21.00 22.44 4.35
CA TYR A 130 -19.95 22.54 5.36
C TYR A 130 -20.26 23.71 6.29
N LEU A 131 -20.42 23.44 7.58
CA LEU A 131 -20.63 24.43 8.63
C LEU A 131 -19.77 24.05 9.84
N HIS A 132 -18.60 24.66 9.94
CA HIS A 132 -17.62 24.31 10.96
C HIS A 132 -17.99 24.86 12.33
N GLN A 133 -17.93 24.01 13.36
CA GLN A 133 -18.08 24.38 14.79
C GLN A 133 -19.32 25.24 15.09
N ALA A 134 -20.46 24.89 14.49
CA ALA A 134 -21.70 25.61 14.73
C ALA A 134 -22.18 25.40 16.17
N PRO A 135 -22.50 26.47 16.89
CA PRO A 135 -23.13 26.37 18.21
C PRO A 135 -24.57 25.87 18.11
N ASP A 136 -25.07 25.25 19.17
CA ASP A 136 -26.41 24.66 19.19
C ASP A 136 -27.50 25.69 18.92
N GLU A 137 -27.30 26.94 19.34
CA GLU A 137 -28.21 28.06 19.09
C GLU A 137 -28.39 28.36 17.61
N LEU A 138 -27.31 28.22 16.80
CA LEU A 138 -27.39 28.42 15.36
C LEU A 138 -28.16 27.27 14.68
N ILE A 139 -27.97 26.05 15.14
CA ILE A 139 -28.73 24.89 14.65
C ILE A 139 -30.22 25.02 15.01
N ALA A 140 -30.51 25.51 16.21
CA ALA A 140 -31.90 25.82 16.66
C ALA A 140 -32.53 26.93 15.80
N ALA A 141 -31.78 28.01 15.51
CA ALA A 141 -32.21 29.09 14.63
C ALA A 141 -32.49 28.61 13.20
N LEU A 142 -31.67 27.73 12.66
CA LEU A 142 -31.91 27.09 11.36
C LEU A 142 -33.21 26.29 11.34
N ARG A 143 -33.45 25.46 12.37
CA ARG A 143 -34.71 24.71 12.52
C ARG A 143 -35.90 25.61 12.62
N HIS A 144 -35.77 26.77 13.29
CA HIS A 144 -36.84 27.75 13.41
C HIS A 144 -37.09 28.46 12.08
N GLY A 145 -36.06 28.95 11.39
CA GLY A 145 -36.16 29.62 10.11
C GLY A 145 -36.77 28.75 9.00
N LEU A 146 -36.43 27.46 8.97
CA LEU A 146 -37.06 26.52 8.05
C LEU A 146 -38.54 26.36 8.29
N ARG A 147 -38.98 26.30 9.58
CA ARG A 147 -40.41 26.24 9.93
C ARG A 147 -41.15 27.52 9.57
N GLU A 148 -40.56 28.69 9.81
CA GLU A 148 -41.16 29.98 9.41
C GLU A 148 -41.28 30.12 7.90
N ALA A 149 -40.35 29.53 7.15
CA ALA A 149 -40.44 29.45 5.69
C ALA A 149 -41.49 28.44 5.20
N GLY A 150 -42.17 27.73 6.10
CA GLY A 150 -43.18 26.73 5.78
C GLY A 150 -42.58 25.42 5.27
N ILE A 151 -41.30 25.15 5.55
CA ILE A 151 -40.59 23.94 5.15
C ILE A 151 -40.49 23.01 6.36
N GLU A 152 -41.14 21.87 6.28
CA GLU A 152 -40.99 20.80 7.26
C GLU A 152 -39.73 19.99 6.97
N ALA A 153 -38.61 20.35 7.60
CA ALA A 153 -37.32 19.76 7.35
C ALA A 153 -36.65 19.20 8.61
N VAL A 154 -35.84 18.17 8.42
CA VAL A 154 -34.89 17.65 9.41
C VAL A 154 -33.53 18.29 9.18
N VAL A 155 -32.92 18.82 10.23
CA VAL A 155 -31.58 19.37 10.24
C VAL A 155 -30.67 18.39 10.97
N VAL A 156 -29.77 17.76 10.23
CA VAL A 156 -28.74 16.84 10.75
C VAL A 156 -27.40 17.57 10.73
N TYR A 157 -26.80 17.71 11.91
CA TYR A 157 -25.46 18.30 12.05
C TYR A 157 -24.55 17.26 12.69
N SER A 158 -23.47 16.90 12.01
CA SER A 158 -22.57 15.84 12.45
C SER A 158 -21.10 16.23 12.29
N SER A 159 -20.23 15.57 13.06
CA SER A 159 -18.76 15.73 13.01
C SER A 159 -18.31 17.19 13.18
N HIS A 160 -19.11 18.04 13.85
CA HIS A 160 -18.86 19.50 14.00
C HIS A 160 -18.54 20.23 12.68
N ARG A 161 -18.98 19.67 11.55
CA ARG A 161 -18.65 20.18 10.21
C ARG A 161 -19.75 19.99 9.16
N ASP A 162 -20.42 18.86 9.17
CA ASP A 162 -21.34 18.49 8.10
C ASP A 162 -22.77 18.79 8.51
N LEU A 163 -23.46 19.60 7.69
CA LEU A 163 -24.85 20.01 7.87
C LEU A 163 -25.67 19.49 6.70
N ASP A 164 -26.64 18.64 6.98
CA ASP A 164 -27.62 18.15 6.01
C ASP A 164 -29.01 18.68 6.32
N ILE A 165 -29.71 19.19 5.29
CA ILE A 165 -31.11 19.55 5.37
C ILE A 165 -31.89 18.56 4.51
N LEU A 166 -32.88 17.92 5.12
CA LEU A 166 -33.63 16.81 4.54
C LEU A 166 -35.13 17.04 4.71
N PRO A 167 -36.03 16.48 3.87
CA PRO A 167 -37.45 16.46 4.13
C PRO A 167 -37.80 15.88 5.51
N LYS A 168 -38.92 16.28 6.09
CA LYS A 168 -39.38 15.84 7.42
C LYS A 168 -39.40 14.33 7.61
N TYR A 169 -39.78 13.60 6.58
CA TYR A 169 -39.89 12.15 6.64
C TYR A 169 -38.61 11.42 6.28
N ALA A 170 -37.55 12.14 5.88
CA ALA A 170 -36.28 11.54 5.47
C ALA A 170 -35.47 11.13 6.71
N ASN A 171 -35.52 9.88 7.07
CA ASN A 171 -34.60 9.20 7.98
C ASN A 171 -34.58 7.70 7.66
N LYS A 172 -33.57 7.01 8.17
CA LYS A 172 -33.37 5.57 7.91
C LYS A 172 -34.56 4.71 8.38
N GLY A 173 -35.21 5.10 9.49
CA GLY A 173 -36.35 4.37 10.05
C GLY A 173 -37.60 4.49 9.20
N ASN A 174 -38.02 5.72 8.86
CA ASN A 174 -39.21 5.94 8.04
C ASN A 174 -39.13 5.27 6.67
N ALA A 175 -37.95 5.32 6.04
CA ALA A 175 -37.73 4.64 4.76
C ALA A 175 -37.84 3.12 4.89
N LEU A 176 -37.29 2.55 5.98
CA LEU A 176 -37.41 1.12 6.27
C LEU A 176 -38.86 0.75 6.59
N GLU A 177 -39.54 1.52 7.42
CA GLU A 177 -40.95 1.27 7.80
C GLU A 177 -41.87 1.28 6.55
N TRP A 178 -41.66 2.25 5.64
CA TRP A 178 -42.36 2.27 4.37
C TRP A 178 -42.08 1.03 3.54
N LEU A 179 -40.79 0.60 3.44
CA LEU A 179 -40.41 -0.60 2.69
C LEU A 179 -41.02 -1.87 3.30
N ILE A 180 -41.04 -1.99 4.63
CA ILE A 180 -41.72 -3.08 5.35
C ILE A 180 -43.18 -3.18 4.94
N GLY A 181 -43.88 -2.02 4.96
CA GLY A 181 -45.30 -1.95 4.53
C GLY A 181 -45.49 -2.30 3.06
N HIS A 182 -44.62 -1.78 2.18
CA HIS A 182 -44.65 -2.07 0.73
C HIS A 182 -44.45 -3.56 0.42
N LEU A 183 -43.60 -4.25 1.22
CA LEU A 183 -43.32 -5.68 1.09
C LEU A 183 -44.33 -6.55 1.82
N GLU A 184 -45.35 -5.97 2.45
CA GLU A 184 -46.38 -6.63 3.26
C GLU A 184 -45.79 -7.51 4.40
N LEU A 185 -44.63 -7.09 4.95
CA LEU A 185 -43.95 -7.78 6.04
C LEU A 185 -44.45 -7.30 7.41
N ARG A 186 -44.37 -8.17 8.41
CA ARG A 186 -44.56 -7.76 9.82
C ARG A 186 -43.23 -7.32 10.40
N PRO A 187 -43.16 -6.29 11.23
CA PRO A 187 -41.91 -5.81 11.84
C PRO A 187 -41.14 -6.91 12.60
N GLU A 188 -41.82 -7.91 13.20
CA GLU A 188 -41.19 -9.02 13.91
C GLU A 188 -40.39 -9.94 12.96
N GLN A 189 -40.59 -9.85 11.66
CA GLN A 189 -39.86 -10.59 10.62
C GLN A 189 -38.62 -9.84 10.13
N VAL A 190 -38.31 -8.67 10.75
CA VAL A 190 -37.24 -7.77 10.32
C VAL A 190 -36.15 -7.71 11.38
N VAL A 191 -34.90 -7.81 10.92
CA VAL A 191 -33.68 -7.54 11.70
C VAL A 191 -33.02 -6.29 11.18
N VAL A 192 -32.59 -5.40 12.07
CA VAL A 192 -31.85 -4.19 11.75
C VAL A 192 -30.47 -4.23 12.40
N ALA A 193 -29.45 -3.67 11.73
CA ALA A 193 -28.11 -3.53 12.30
C ALA A 193 -27.55 -2.13 12.03
N GLY A 194 -26.83 -1.57 12.99
CA GLY A 194 -26.26 -0.23 12.92
C GLY A 194 -25.20 0.02 13.97
N ASP A 195 -24.46 1.15 13.80
CA ASP A 195 -23.38 1.56 14.68
C ASP A 195 -23.49 3.04 15.13
N SER A 196 -24.33 3.84 14.52
CA SER A 196 -24.33 5.30 14.75
C SER A 196 -25.71 5.88 15.06
N GLY A 197 -25.75 7.10 15.59
CA GLY A 197 -26.99 7.77 16.00
C GLY A 197 -28.02 7.92 14.87
N ASN A 198 -27.59 8.00 13.60
CA ASN A 198 -28.50 8.10 12.46
C ASN A 198 -29.25 6.77 12.17
N ASP A 199 -28.80 5.64 12.77
CA ASP A 199 -29.47 4.34 12.68
C ASP A 199 -30.58 4.16 13.70
N SER A 200 -30.59 4.97 14.74
CA SER A 200 -31.51 4.84 15.89
C SER A 200 -32.97 4.71 15.45
N ALA A 201 -33.37 5.44 14.40
CA ALA A 201 -34.73 5.41 13.89
C ALA A 201 -35.15 4.03 13.37
N MET A 202 -34.25 3.20 12.86
CA MET A 202 -34.56 1.82 12.44
C MET A 202 -34.89 0.92 13.62
N PHE A 203 -34.17 1.12 14.74
CA PHE A 203 -34.36 0.34 15.97
C PHE A 203 -35.65 0.72 16.73
N LEU A 204 -36.15 1.94 16.49
CA LEU A 204 -37.36 2.45 17.13
C LEU A 204 -38.65 1.96 16.47
N ILE A 205 -38.59 1.29 15.33
CA ILE A 205 -39.78 0.68 14.68
C ILE A 205 -40.31 -0.44 15.59
N PRO A 206 -41.55 -0.35 16.06
CA PRO A 206 -42.09 -1.34 16.99
C PRO A 206 -42.13 -2.75 16.38
N GLY A 207 -41.54 -3.71 17.09
CA GLY A 207 -41.53 -5.12 16.67
C GLY A 207 -40.25 -5.58 16.00
N VAL A 208 -39.42 -4.69 15.45
CA VAL A 208 -38.13 -5.07 14.86
C VAL A 208 -37.14 -5.57 15.91
N ARG A 209 -36.18 -6.38 15.50
CA ARG A 209 -35.06 -6.81 16.33
C ARG A 209 -33.78 -6.16 15.89
N GLY A 210 -33.03 -5.59 16.84
CA GLY A 210 -31.82 -4.85 16.56
C GLY A 210 -30.54 -5.63 16.84
N ILE A 211 -29.52 -5.37 16.07
CA ILE A 211 -28.12 -5.74 16.32
C ILE A 211 -27.31 -4.46 16.45
N VAL A 212 -26.83 -4.19 17.65
CA VAL A 212 -25.92 -3.06 17.94
C VAL A 212 -24.52 -3.65 18.02
N VAL A 213 -23.67 -3.27 17.08
CA VAL A 213 -22.27 -3.74 17.01
C VAL A 213 -21.44 -3.16 18.15
N GLU A 214 -20.30 -3.77 18.50
CA GLU A 214 -19.49 -3.36 19.64
C GLU A 214 -18.91 -1.94 19.47
N ASN A 215 -18.53 -1.57 18.23
CA ASN A 215 -18.03 -0.23 17.91
C ASN A 215 -19.13 0.84 17.76
N ALA A 216 -20.36 0.55 18.22
CA ALA A 216 -21.46 1.50 18.10
C ALA A 216 -21.22 2.76 18.94
N GLN A 217 -21.63 3.91 18.39
CA GLN A 217 -21.52 5.21 19.04
C GLN A 217 -22.48 5.31 20.23
N PRO A 218 -22.11 6.11 21.26
CA PRO A 218 -22.92 6.25 22.49
C PRO A 218 -24.39 6.62 22.23
N GLU A 219 -24.66 7.45 21.22
CA GLU A 219 -26.01 7.90 20.88
C GLU A 219 -26.92 6.73 20.46
N LEU A 220 -26.40 5.77 19.68
CA LEU A 220 -27.18 4.57 19.33
C LEU A 220 -27.34 3.65 20.52
N VAL A 221 -26.29 3.50 21.33
CA VAL A 221 -26.31 2.68 22.54
C VAL A 221 -27.38 3.18 23.49
N GLU A 222 -27.48 4.50 23.73
CA GLU A 222 -28.49 5.12 24.57
C GLU A 222 -29.90 4.99 23.98
N ALA A 223 -30.07 5.28 22.69
CA ALA A 223 -31.37 5.22 22.01
C ALA A 223 -31.97 3.79 21.97
N THR A 224 -31.14 2.77 22.10
CA THR A 224 -31.57 1.36 22.06
C THR A 224 -31.68 0.70 23.43
N LEU A 225 -31.52 1.49 24.53
CA LEU A 225 -31.73 0.98 25.89
C LEU A 225 -33.19 0.55 26.07
N GLY A 226 -33.36 -0.69 26.52
CA GLY A 226 -34.70 -1.27 26.76
C GLY A 226 -35.41 -1.83 25.52
N LEU A 227 -34.83 -1.71 24.32
CA LEU A 227 -35.37 -2.31 23.10
C LEU A 227 -34.95 -3.78 22.96
N SER A 228 -35.62 -4.51 22.05
CA SER A 228 -35.30 -5.91 21.73
C SER A 228 -34.05 -6.00 20.85
N CYS A 229 -32.89 -5.62 21.40
CA CYS A 229 -31.62 -5.60 20.68
C CYS A 229 -30.62 -6.62 21.24
N HIS A 230 -29.85 -7.23 20.34
CA HIS A 230 -28.61 -7.92 20.68
C HIS A 230 -27.47 -6.91 20.67
N ARG A 231 -26.72 -6.82 21.77
CA ARG A 231 -25.48 -6.05 21.85
C ARG A 231 -24.33 -7.01 21.57
N ALA A 232 -23.77 -6.88 20.40
CA ALA A 232 -22.65 -7.71 19.97
C ALA A 232 -21.38 -7.42 20.79
N GLN A 233 -20.56 -8.43 20.98
CA GLN A 233 -19.23 -8.33 21.58
C GLN A 233 -18.14 -8.14 20.49
N SER A 234 -18.54 -8.21 19.24
CA SER A 234 -17.66 -8.09 18.07
C SER A 234 -17.98 -6.81 17.31
N ILE A 235 -16.95 -6.23 16.65
CA ILE A 235 -17.06 -5.02 15.84
C ILE A 235 -17.57 -5.29 14.43
N CYS A 236 -18.17 -4.31 13.80
CA CYS A 236 -18.54 -4.32 12.38
C CYS A 236 -19.33 -5.60 11.98
N ALA A 237 -19.03 -6.15 10.80
CA ALA A 237 -19.74 -7.32 10.27
C ALA A 237 -19.64 -8.58 11.13
N ASP A 238 -18.58 -8.74 11.93
CA ASP A 238 -18.49 -9.84 12.93
C ASP A 238 -19.61 -9.71 13.97
N GLY A 239 -19.89 -8.47 14.44
CA GLY A 239 -20.99 -8.21 15.35
C GLY A 239 -22.36 -8.45 14.73
N VAL A 240 -22.50 -8.17 13.42
CA VAL A 240 -23.73 -8.48 12.69
C VAL A 240 -23.91 -9.99 12.57
N ILE A 241 -22.86 -10.75 12.21
CA ILE A 241 -22.89 -12.21 12.18
C ILE A 241 -23.28 -12.80 13.55
N GLU A 242 -22.65 -12.30 14.63
CA GLU A 242 -22.95 -12.70 16.01
C GLU A 242 -24.45 -12.54 16.33
N GLY A 243 -25.02 -11.38 16.02
CA GLY A 243 -26.44 -11.11 16.21
C GLY A 243 -27.35 -11.98 15.36
N LEU A 244 -27.00 -12.22 14.10
CA LEU A 244 -27.77 -13.09 13.20
C LEU A 244 -27.75 -14.57 13.65
N VAL A 245 -26.64 -15.04 14.16
CA VAL A 245 -26.56 -16.38 14.80
C VAL A 245 -27.43 -16.42 16.05
N ARG A 246 -27.37 -15.38 16.89
CA ARG A 246 -28.21 -15.28 18.10
C ARG A 246 -29.69 -15.29 17.78
N PHE A 247 -30.10 -14.68 16.67
CA PHE A 247 -31.48 -14.67 16.21
C PHE A 247 -31.88 -15.91 15.40
N GLY A 248 -30.94 -16.83 15.13
CA GLY A 248 -31.19 -18.06 14.39
C GLY A 248 -31.33 -17.84 12.87
N VAL A 249 -30.95 -16.68 12.35
CA VAL A 249 -30.93 -16.37 10.92
C VAL A 249 -29.74 -17.06 10.23
N LEU A 250 -28.58 -17.01 10.88
CA LEU A 250 -27.42 -17.79 10.47
C LEU A 250 -27.27 -19.03 11.36
N PRO A 251 -26.78 -20.17 10.82
CA PRO A 251 -26.46 -21.31 11.64
C PRO A 251 -25.34 -20.97 12.62
N SER A 252 -25.40 -21.54 13.83
CA SER A 252 -24.27 -21.47 14.75
C SER A 252 -23.03 -22.02 14.06
N PRO A 253 -21.87 -21.36 14.13
CA PRO A 253 -20.63 -21.92 13.61
C PRO A 253 -20.43 -23.30 14.31
N PRO A 254 -19.96 -24.34 13.60
CA PRO A 254 -19.66 -25.60 14.22
C PRO A 254 -18.66 -25.37 15.34
N LEU A 255 -18.97 -25.90 16.54
CA LEU A 255 -18.10 -25.86 17.71
C LEU A 255 -16.68 -26.25 17.28
N ALA A 256 -15.74 -25.39 17.61
CA ALA A 256 -14.34 -25.39 17.22
C ALA A 256 -13.74 -26.83 17.21
N GLY A 257 -13.60 -27.37 16.02
CA GLY A 257 -12.90 -28.62 15.73
C GLY A 257 -12.17 -28.54 14.38
N SER A 258 -12.49 -27.57 13.56
CA SER A 258 -11.72 -27.20 12.39
C SER A 258 -11.53 -25.68 12.45
N CYS A 259 -10.36 -25.26 12.92
CA CYS A 259 -9.86 -23.92 12.64
C CYS A 259 -9.61 -23.83 11.13
N ALA A 260 -10.65 -23.63 10.35
CA ALA A 260 -10.49 -22.98 9.07
C ALA A 260 -10.17 -21.53 9.43
N LEU A 261 -8.88 -21.21 9.50
CA LEU A 261 -8.41 -19.84 9.53
C LEU A 261 -9.15 -19.08 8.42
N PRO A 262 -9.61 -17.84 8.67
CA PRO A 262 -10.19 -17.03 7.61
C PRO A 262 -9.26 -17.10 6.41
N ARG A 263 -9.75 -17.62 5.29
CA ARG A 263 -9.00 -17.55 4.04
C ARG A 263 -8.79 -16.08 3.79
N GLN A 264 -7.55 -15.64 3.90
CA GLN A 264 -7.24 -14.30 3.46
C GLN A 264 -7.76 -14.15 2.04
N LYS A 265 -8.42 -13.03 1.79
CA LYS A 265 -8.96 -12.68 0.48
C LYS A 265 -7.93 -13.02 -0.58
N HIS A 266 -8.28 -13.92 -1.50
CA HIS A 266 -7.48 -14.10 -2.68
C HIS A 266 -7.41 -12.74 -3.36
N PHE A 267 -6.24 -12.12 -3.30
CA PHE A 267 -5.97 -10.92 -4.04
C PHE A 267 -6.05 -11.30 -5.52
N GLU A 268 -7.11 -10.87 -6.20
CA GLU A 268 -7.18 -10.93 -7.65
C GLU A 268 -6.48 -9.69 -8.20
N PRO A 269 -5.26 -9.85 -8.74
CA PRO A 269 -4.56 -8.73 -9.34
C PRO A 269 -5.36 -8.23 -10.54
N GLU A 270 -5.49 -6.92 -10.67
CA GLU A 270 -6.09 -6.31 -11.85
C GLU A 270 -5.12 -6.44 -13.04
N ILE A 271 -5.13 -7.61 -13.68
CA ILE A 271 -4.34 -7.86 -14.88
C ILE A 271 -4.92 -7.07 -16.04
N ARG A 272 -4.25 -5.99 -16.40
CA ARG A 272 -4.68 -5.05 -17.44
C ARG A 272 -4.06 -5.35 -18.79
N ARG A 273 -2.95 -6.07 -18.80
CA ARG A 273 -2.16 -6.33 -20.00
C ARG A 273 -1.68 -7.78 -20.06
N ILE A 274 -1.74 -8.35 -21.25
CA ILE A 274 -1.10 -9.61 -21.55
C ILE A 274 0.21 -9.28 -22.27
N LEU A 275 1.31 -9.93 -21.88
CA LEU A 275 2.55 -9.84 -22.63
C LEU A 275 2.32 -10.54 -23.98
N HIS A 276 2.18 -9.76 -25.04
CA HIS A 276 2.18 -10.28 -26.38
C HIS A 276 3.63 -10.53 -26.80
N GLU A 277 3.95 -11.76 -27.19
CA GLU A 277 5.27 -12.14 -27.75
C GLU A 277 5.50 -11.58 -29.18
N ALA A 278 4.64 -10.67 -29.66
CA ALA A 278 4.90 -9.93 -30.88
C ALA A 278 6.22 -9.17 -30.70
N ALA A 279 7.16 -9.38 -31.61
CA ALA A 279 8.47 -8.75 -31.56
C ALA A 279 8.33 -7.26 -31.32
N PRO A 280 8.89 -6.70 -30.24
CA PRO A 280 8.90 -5.26 -30.03
C PRO A 280 9.53 -4.58 -31.24
N THR A 281 9.02 -3.43 -31.61
CA THR A 281 9.58 -2.62 -32.71
C THR A 281 11.04 -2.26 -32.38
N GLU A 282 11.93 -2.37 -33.34
CA GLU A 282 13.31 -1.87 -33.19
C GLU A 282 13.28 -0.36 -32.94
N LEU A 283 14.27 0.14 -32.20
CA LEU A 283 14.43 1.59 -32.01
C LEU A 283 14.72 2.27 -33.34
N THR A 284 14.08 3.40 -33.57
CA THR A 284 14.46 4.30 -34.66
C THR A 284 15.84 4.91 -34.40
N ALA A 285 16.47 5.47 -35.44
CA ALA A 285 17.73 6.21 -35.28
C ALA A 285 17.59 7.38 -34.31
N GLU A 286 16.49 8.11 -34.39
CA GLU A 286 16.19 9.24 -33.50
C GLU A 286 16.05 8.80 -32.04
N GLU A 287 15.39 7.66 -31.78
CA GLU A 287 15.24 7.11 -30.41
C GLU A 287 16.59 6.63 -29.87
N ARG A 288 17.44 6.08 -30.73
CA ARG A 288 18.81 5.69 -30.36
C ARG A 288 19.64 6.93 -30.00
N ASP A 289 19.64 7.96 -30.83
CA ASP A 289 20.35 9.23 -30.57
C ASP A 289 19.85 9.87 -29.26
N TYR A 290 18.54 9.82 -29.01
CA TYR A 290 17.95 10.28 -27.77
C TYR A 290 18.47 9.50 -26.55
N LEU A 291 18.61 8.20 -26.63
CA LEU A 291 19.17 7.37 -25.55
C LEU A 291 20.64 7.65 -25.30
N LEU A 292 21.44 7.89 -26.36
CA LEU A 292 22.84 8.30 -26.25
C LEU A 292 22.97 9.68 -25.57
N LEU A 293 22.10 10.63 -25.93
CA LEU A 293 22.02 11.92 -25.25
C LEU A 293 21.65 11.73 -23.76
N ALA A 294 20.64 10.92 -23.47
CA ALA A 294 20.21 10.63 -22.11
C ALA A 294 21.35 10.05 -21.26
N ARG A 295 22.13 9.12 -21.84
CA ARG A 295 23.31 8.54 -21.18
C ARG A 295 24.39 9.60 -20.91
N ALA A 296 24.66 10.48 -21.86
CA ALA A 296 25.59 11.60 -21.64
C ALA A 296 25.12 12.52 -20.50
N LYS A 297 23.84 12.84 -20.47
CA LYS A 297 23.21 13.63 -19.39
C LYS A 297 23.24 12.92 -18.03
N ALA A 298 23.12 11.60 -18.00
CA ALA A 298 23.28 10.82 -16.77
C ALA A 298 24.72 10.91 -16.22
N VAL A 299 25.74 10.86 -17.09
CA VAL A 299 27.14 11.07 -16.66
C VAL A 299 27.35 12.49 -16.11
N GLU A 300 26.80 13.52 -16.78
CA GLU A 300 26.86 14.90 -16.31
C GLU A 300 26.18 15.03 -14.91
N ALA A 301 25.03 14.39 -14.72
CA ALA A 301 24.30 14.38 -13.44
C ALA A 301 25.10 13.66 -12.35
N LEU A 302 25.69 12.50 -12.65
CA LEU A 302 26.52 11.74 -11.71
C LEU A 302 27.74 12.55 -11.25
N ARG A 303 28.39 13.28 -12.15
CA ARG A 303 29.56 14.14 -11.83
C ARG A 303 29.24 15.23 -10.80
N LYS A 304 28.00 15.68 -10.69
CA LYS A 304 27.58 16.66 -9.68
C LYS A 304 27.61 16.11 -8.24
N ASN A 305 27.75 14.80 -8.09
CA ASN A 305 27.74 14.09 -6.80
C ASN A 305 29.14 13.67 -6.31
N LEU A 306 30.18 14.04 -7.06
CA LEU A 306 31.56 13.72 -6.68
C LEU A 306 32.01 14.62 -5.50
N THR A 307 32.43 13.99 -4.40
CA THR A 307 33.01 14.71 -3.28
C THR A 307 34.33 14.04 -2.85
N PRO A 308 35.18 14.72 -2.08
CA PRO A 308 36.44 14.11 -1.59
C PRO A 308 36.26 12.89 -0.70
N LEU A 309 35.08 12.76 -0.04
CA LEU A 309 34.76 11.63 0.84
C LEU A 309 33.98 10.50 0.14
N GLY A 310 33.55 10.71 -1.08
CA GLY A 310 32.74 9.74 -1.83
C GLY A 310 31.52 10.38 -2.49
N PHE A 311 30.60 9.53 -3.01
CA PHE A 311 29.38 10.04 -3.64
C PHE A 311 28.43 10.63 -2.60
N SER A 312 27.96 11.87 -2.81
CA SER A 312 26.76 12.38 -2.15
C SER A 312 25.50 11.74 -2.76
N ALA A 313 24.41 11.65 -2.00
CA ALA A 313 23.16 11.08 -2.50
C ALA A 313 22.58 11.93 -3.64
N CYS A 314 22.63 13.24 -3.55
CA CYS A 314 22.19 14.19 -4.57
C CYS A 314 23.17 15.35 -4.75
N SER A 315 22.99 16.15 -5.79
CA SER A 315 23.78 17.38 -5.98
C SER A 315 23.55 18.36 -4.84
N LEU A 316 24.64 18.76 -4.18
CA LEU A 316 24.62 19.70 -3.04
C LEU A 316 24.48 21.16 -3.47
N VAL A 317 24.72 21.47 -4.75
CA VAL A 317 24.64 22.80 -5.31
C VAL A 317 23.24 23.12 -5.84
N ASP A 318 22.61 22.12 -6.46
CA ASP A 318 21.31 22.28 -7.13
C ASP A 318 20.12 22.03 -6.17
N ASN A 319 20.36 21.54 -4.95
CA ASN A 319 19.33 21.27 -3.97
C ASN A 319 19.51 22.08 -2.68
N GLU A 320 18.41 22.42 -2.03
CA GLU A 320 18.48 22.89 -0.66
C GLU A 320 18.75 21.70 0.28
N THR A 321 19.90 21.76 0.96
CA THR A 321 20.37 20.70 1.86
C THR A 321 20.71 21.27 3.24
N LYS A 322 19.82 22.16 3.77
CA LYS A 322 19.91 22.78 5.10
C LYS A 322 18.69 22.40 5.94
N GLY A 323 18.76 22.68 7.23
CA GLY A 323 17.64 22.40 8.14
C GLY A 323 17.30 20.90 8.21
N THR A 324 16.06 20.54 7.95
CA THR A 324 15.58 19.16 7.96
C THR A 324 16.26 18.27 6.92
N ASP A 325 16.80 18.84 5.86
CA ASP A 325 17.44 18.14 4.73
C ASP A 325 18.97 18.12 4.82
N ALA A 326 19.53 18.49 5.97
CA ALA A 326 20.99 18.50 6.21
C ALA A 326 21.62 17.10 6.11
N ASN A 327 20.84 16.04 6.30
CA ASN A 327 21.26 14.65 6.14
C ASN A 327 21.71 14.30 4.70
N TYR A 328 21.22 15.03 3.66
CA TYR A 328 21.71 14.87 2.29
C TYR A 328 23.17 15.31 2.10
N ARG A 329 23.73 16.08 3.02
CA ARG A 329 25.16 16.46 3.03
C ARG A 329 26.04 15.37 3.62
N SER A 330 25.86 14.15 3.10
CA SER A 330 26.53 12.96 3.62
C SER A 330 26.83 11.96 2.50
N VAL A 331 27.82 11.10 2.75
CA VAL A 331 28.03 9.87 2.01
C VAL A 331 27.17 8.80 2.66
N TRP A 332 26.07 8.46 2.03
CA TRP A 332 25.16 7.40 2.49
C TRP A 332 25.68 6.01 2.09
N ALA A 333 25.60 5.04 2.98
CA ALA A 333 26.10 3.69 2.72
C ALA A 333 25.35 3.01 1.58
N ARG A 334 24.02 3.05 1.58
CA ARG A 334 23.16 2.47 0.53
C ARG A 334 23.39 3.16 -0.80
N ASP A 335 23.16 4.48 -0.83
CA ASP A 335 23.25 5.30 -2.05
C ASP A 335 24.64 5.25 -2.66
N GLY A 336 25.67 5.42 -1.84
CA GLY A 336 27.06 5.40 -2.28
C GLY A 336 27.48 4.04 -2.83
N ALA A 337 27.08 2.94 -2.17
CA ALA A 337 27.43 1.59 -2.61
C ALA A 337 26.72 1.21 -3.93
N ILE A 338 25.40 1.50 -4.06
CA ILE A 338 24.65 1.26 -5.30
C ILE A 338 25.20 2.11 -6.44
N THR A 339 25.45 3.40 -6.20
CA THR A 339 26.04 4.33 -7.18
C THR A 339 27.40 3.83 -7.64
N LEU A 340 28.24 3.40 -6.71
CA LEU A 340 29.55 2.83 -7.01
C LEU A 340 29.42 1.64 -7.96
N ILE A 341 28.61 0.64 -7.60
CA ILE A 341 28.42 -0.58 -8.40
C ILE A 341 27.94 -0.22 -9.81
N ALA A 342 26.96 0.67 -9.89
CA ALA A 342 26.35 1.04 -11.17
C ALA A 342 27.26 1.88 -12.06
N SER A 343 28.27 2.56 -11.51
CA SER A 343 29.22 3.39 -12.25
C SER A 343 30.53 2.69 -12.64
N LEU A 344 30.73 1.41 -12.31
CA LEU A 344 32.00 0.69 -12.54
C LEU A 344 32.37 0.53 -14.01
N SER A 345 31.41 0.61 -14.92
CA SER A 345 31.67 0.54 -16.38
C SER A 345 32.29 1.82 -16.93
N LEU A 346 32.21 2.93 -16.20
CA LEU A 346 32.76 4.20 -16.67
C LEU A 346 34.29 4.25 -16.57
N GLN A 347 34.93 4.65 -17.67
CA GLN A 347 36.38 4.85 -17.76
C GLN A 347 36.72 6.32 -17.45
N ASP A 348 36.55 6.71 -16.18
CA ASP A 348 36.68 8.08 -15.70
C ASP A 348 37.45 8.08 -14.37
N ASP A 349 38.59 8.76 -14.34
CA ASP A 349 39.51 8.74 -13.20
C ASP A 349 38.92 9.43 -11.95
N ASP A 350 38.15 10.51 -12.13
CA ASP A 350 37.51 11.23 -11.02
C ASP A 350 36.40 10.37 -10.39
N ILE A 351 35.58 9.74 -11.22
CA ILE A 351 34.54 8.80 -10.78
C ILE A 351 35.19 7.62 -10.06
N ARG A 352 36.29 7.05 -10.60
CA ARG A 352 37.02 5.94 -9.98
C ARG A 352 37.63 6.33 -8.64
N ALA A 353 38.21 7.53 -8.53
CA ALA A 353 38.70 8.07 -7.25
C ALA A 353 37.55 8.21 -6.24
N CYS A 354 36.39 8.72 -6.66
CA CYS A 354 35.23 8.85 -5.81
C CYS A 354 34.63 7.48 -5.37
N GLN A 355 34.61 6.47 -6.27
CA GLN A 355 34.24 5.09 -5.92
C GLN A 355 35.10 4.55 -4.78
N ARG A 356 36.42 4.72 -4.88
CA ARG A 356 37.36 4.30 -3.85
C ARG A 356 37.15 5.06 -2.54
N ALA A 357 36.99 6.39 -2.62
CA ALA A 357 36.75 7.23 -1.47
C ALA A 357 35.46 6.86 -0.72
N THR A 358 34.39 6.52 -1.44
CA THR A 358 33.12 6.05 -0.87
C THR A 358 33.33 4.81 0.04
N LEU A 359 34.00 3.77 -0.47
CA LEU A 359 34.30 2.58 0.32
C LEU A 359 35.23 2.88 1.50
N GLN A 360 36.26 3.69 1.26
CA GLN A 360 37.21 4.05 2.29
C GLN A 360 36.51 4.79 3.44
N THR A 361 35.72 5.82 3.14
CA THR A 361 34.99 6.59 4.13
C THR A 361 34.06 5.71 4.96
N LEU A 362 33.24 4.87 4.34
CA LEU A 362 32.28 4.02 5.05
C LEU A 362 32.96 2.95 5.91
N LEU A 363 34.05 2.33 5.43
CA LEU A 363 34.76 1.28 6.16
C LEU A 363 35.66 1.84 7.27
N ASP A 364 36.26 3.03 7.08
CA ASP A 364 37.09 3.68 8.11
C ASP A 364 36.24 4.19 9.30
N HIS A 365 34.94 4.43 9.06
CA HIS A 365 33.99 4.85 10.09
C HIS A 365 33.09 3.69 10.59
N ALA A 366 33.42 2.43 10.26
CA ALA A 366 32.71 1.31 10.87
C ALA A 366 32.84 1.34 12.40
N SER A 367 31.76 1.04 13.11
CA SER A 367 31.75 1.03 14.58
C SER A 367 32.74 -0.02 15.12
N PRO A 368 33.18 0.07 16.40
CA PRO A 368 34.00 -0.95 17.00
C PRO A 368 33.42 -2.37 16.93
N HIS A 369 32.09 -2.48 16.84
CA HIS A 369 31.33 -3.73 16.73
C HIS A 369 31.03 -4.17 15.29
N GLY A 370 31.45 -3.38 14.28
CA GLY A 370 31.28 -3.73 12.85
C GLY A 370 30.09 -3.11 12.15
N GLN A 371 29.25 -2.35 12.84
CA GLN A 371 28.15 -1.65 12.16
C GLN A 371 28.73 -0.62 11.20
N ILE A 372 28.39 -0.72 9.92
CA ILE A 372 28.65 0.34 8.94
C ILE A 372 27.71 1.50 9.23
N PRO A 373 28.19 2.77 9.25
CA PRO A 373 27.31 3.90 9.46
C PRO A 373 26.26 4.00 8.33
N ALA A 374 25.07 4.42 8.67
CA ALA A 374 24.06 4.74 7.66
C ALA A 374 24.55 5.82 6.71
N ASN A 375 25.26 6.81 7.28
CA ASN A 375 25.93 7.85 6.51
C ASN A 375 27.14 8.45 7.27
N VAL A 376 28.01 9.14 6.53
CA VAL A 376 29.12 9.94 7.07
C VAL A 376 28.97 11.36 6.54
N ARG A 377 28.87 12.32 7.45
CA ARG A 377 28.65 13.73 7.09
C ARG A 377 29.85 14.33 6.37
N LEU A 378 29.58 15.11 5.32
CA LEU A 378 30.62 15.75 4.51
C LEU A 378 31.27 16.97 5.22
N ASP A 379 30.52 17.63 6.09
CA ASP A 379 30.94 18.87 6.72
C ASP A 379 31.98 18.66 7.86
N ASP A 380 31.87 17.57 8.62
CA ASP A 380 32.72 17.28 9.78
C ASP A 380 33.24 15.84 9.83
N GLY A 381 32.90 15.00 8.86
CA GLY A 381 33.32 13.60 8.79
C GLY A 381 32.72 12.70 9.89
N GLN A 382 31.68 13.13 10.62
CA GLN A 382 31.12 12.33 11.69
C GLN A 382 30.15 11.26 11.15
N PRO A 383 30.25 10.00 11.61
CA PRO A 383 29.35 8.95 11.23
C PRO A 383 28.01 9.05 11.97
N ASP A 384 26.92 8.73 11.27
CA ASP A 384 25.61 8.49 11.84
C ASP A 384 25.22 7.01 11.62
N TYR A 385 24.93 6.29 12.70
CA TYR A 385 24.57 4.87 12.65
C TYR A 385 23.07 4.64 12.71
N SER A 386 22.28 5.66 12.98
CA SER A 386 20.83 5.52 13.17
C SER A 386 20.03 5.72 11.88
N GLY A 387 20.53 6.51 10.94
CA GLY A 387 19.79 6.78 9.70
C GLY A 387 18.50 7.60 9.88
N VAL A 388 17.60 7.50 8.93
CA VAL A 388 16.35 8.27 8.90
C VAL A 388 15.42 7.81 10.03
N GLY A 389 14.83 8.77 10.74
CA GLY A 389 13.92 8.48 11.86
C GLY A 389 14.57 7.89 13.11
N GLY A 390 15.91 7.84 13.18
CA GLY A 390 16.64 7.27 14.30
C GLY A 390 16.65 5.73 14.30
N ILE A 391 16.37 5.09 13.16
CA ILE A 391 16.29 3.64 13.00
C ILE A 391 17.56 3.15 12.31
N SER A 392 18.16 2.06 12.81
CA SER A 392 19.32 1.44 12.17
C SER A 392 18.95 0.86 10.82
N SER A 393 19.61 1.33 9.75
CA SER A 393 19.49 0.77 8.40
C SER A 393 20.43 -0.43 8.25
N ILE A 394 19.89 -1.61 8.01
CA ILE A 394 20.66 -2.85 7.90
C ILE A 394 21.20 -3.02 6.49
N ASP A 395 20.41 -2.67 5.48
CA ASP A 395 20.74 -2.85 4.07
C ASP A 395 21.99 -2.10 3.61
N GLY A 396 22.30 -0.94 4.20
CA GLY A 396 23.49 -0.16 3.87
C GLY A 396 24.79 -0.95 4.05
N GLY A 397 24.92 -1.68 5.17
CA GLY A 397 26.07 -2.54 5.44
C GLY A 397 26.19 -3.68 4.44
N LEU A 398 25.07 -4.30 4.06
CA LEU A 398 25.02 -5.37 3.05
C LEU A 398 25.50 -4.87 1.68
N TRP A 399 25.02 -3.68 1.27
CA TRP A 399 25.43 -3.07 0.01
C TRP A 399 26.93 -2.71 -0.03
N VAL A 400 27.51 -2.25 1.11
CA VAL A 400 28.94 -1.95 1.19
C VAL A 400 29.79 -3.21 0.98
N ILE A 401 29.40 -4.35 1.56
CA ILE A 401 30.09 -5.64 1.33
C ILE A 401 30.05 -6.03 -0.17
N ILE A 402 28.87 -5.89 -0.81
CA ILE A 402 28.73 -6.18 -2.24
C ILE A 402 29.59 -5.24 -3.08
N ALA A 403 29.55 -3.93 -2.75
CA ALA A 403 30.32 -2.91 -3.46
C ALA A 403 31.83 -3.13 -3.35
N ALA A 404 32.33 -3.55 -2.19
CA ALA A 404 33.76 -3.87 -2.01
C ALA A 404 34.21 -5.02 -2.94
N TYR A 405 33.39 -6.05 -3.11
CA TYR A 405 33.68 -7.14 -4.04
C TYR A 405 33.62 -6.67 -5.49
N GLU A 406 32.55 -5.97 -5.90
CA GLU A 406 32.40 -5.51 -7.29
C GLU A 406 33.49 -4.50 -7.67
N TYR A 407 33.88 -3.60 -6.75
CA TYR A 407 35.02 -2.70 -6.93
C TYR A 407 36.32 -3.48 -7.17
N GLN A 408 36.64 -4.46 -6.30
CA GLN A 408 37.85 -5.28 -6.46
C GLN A 408 37.83 -6.05 -7.78
N ARG A 409 36.68 -6.60 -8.17
CA ARG A 409 36.53 -7.35 -9.42
C ARG A 409 36.78 -6.49 -10.64
N ALA A 410 36.28 -5.24 -10.63
CA ALA A 410 36.42 -4.32 -11.74
C ALA A 410 37.80 -3.65 -11.81
N THR A 411 38.33 -3.22 -10.69
CA THR A 411 39.58 -2.42 -10.63
C THR A 411 40.84 -3.26 -10.44
N ARG A 412 40.69 -4.52 -9.93
CA ARG A 412 41.77 -5.38 -9.48
C ARG A 412 42.59 -4.81 -8.28
N ASP A 413 42.06 -3.81 -7.57
CA ASP A 413 42.70 -3.23 -6.38
C ASP A 413 42.59 -4.17 -5.17
N THR A 414 43.34 -5.26 -5.24
CA THR A 414 43.39 -6.27 -4.18
C THR A 414 44.09 -5.75 -2.92
N ALA A 415 45.00 -4.76 -3.06
CA ALA A 415 45.71 -4.17 -1.93
C ALA A 415 44.72 -3.39 -1.02
N PHE A 416 43.85 -2.59 -1.59
CA PHE A 416 42.83 -1.84 -0.87
C PHE A 416 41.90 -2.78 -0.06
N VAL A 417 41.41 -3.83 -0.70
CA VAL A 417 40.47 -4.76 -0.04
C VAL A 417 41.19 -5.57 1.04
N ARG A 418 42.47 -5.96 0.84
CA ARG A 418 43.26 -6.65 1.86
C ARG A 418 43.42 -5.79 3.12
N GLU A 419 43.70 -4.53 2.95
CA GLU A 419 43.84 -3.57 4.06
C GLU A 419 42.51 -3.41 4.82
N ARG A 420 41.37 -3.43 4.14
CA ARG A 420 40.02 -3.25 4.72
C ARG A 420 39.36 -4.56 5.17
N LEU A 421 40.00 -5.70 4.96
CA LEU A 421 39.39 -7.01 5.30
C LEU A 421 38.95 -7.11 6.76
N PRO A 422 39.74 -6.58 7.77
CA PRO A 422 39.29 -6.64 9.16
C PRO A 422 37.96 -5.89 9.42
N ALA A 423 37.75 -4.74 8.77
CA ALA A 423 36.49 -3.98 8.86
C ALA A 423 35.34 -4.72 8.17
N LEU A 424 35.57 -5.26 6.97
CA LEU A 424 34.61 -6.07 6.24
C LEU A 424 34.20 -7.33 7.02
N GLN A 425 35.16 -8.00 7.69
CA GLN A 425 34.85 -9.16 8.55
C GLN A 425 33.95 -8.77 9.72
N LYS A 426 34.30 -7.71 10.45
CA LYS A 426 33.45 -7.23 11.55
C LYS A 426 32.04 -6.83 11.06
N ALA A 427 31.94 -6.25 9.88
CA ALA A 427 30.64 -5.90 9.30
C ALA A 427 29.81 -7.17 9.00
N MET A 428 30.42 -8.22 8.46
CA MET A 428 29.75 -9.51 8.27
C MET A 428 29.34 -10.15 9.61
N ASP A 429 30.18 -10.06 10.64
CA ASP A 429 29.86 -10.61 11.96
C ASP A 429 28.69 -9.86 12.60
N TRP A 430 28.67 -8.51 12.47
CA TRP A 430 27.56 -7.69 12.95
C TRP A 430 26.26 -7.99 12.21
N LEU A 431 26.30 -8.13 10.89
CA LEU A 431 25.13 -8.46 10.07
C LEU A 431 24.61 -9.86 10.40
N THR A 432 25.49 -10.85 10.57
CA THR A 432 25.11 -12.22 10.94
C THR A 432 24.39 -12.28 12.29
N ALA A 433 24.70 -11.38 13.23
CA ALA A 433 24.02 -11.32 14.53
C ALA A 433 22.52 -10.92 14.44
N HIS A 434 22.06 -10.45 13.26
CA HIS A 434 20.65 -10.18 13.01
C HIS A 434 19.86 -11.44 12.59
N ASP A 435 20.51 -12.57 12.33
CA ASP A 435 19.88 -13.90 12.28
C ASP A 435 19.82 -14.45 13.71
N SER A 436 18.88 -13.95 14.50
CA SER A 436 18.79 -14.21 15.94
C SER A 436 18.24 -15.60 16.29
N ASN A 437 17.56 -16.26 15.35
CA ASN A 437 16.92 -17.56 15.51
C ASN A 437 17.63 -18.69 14.72
N TYR A 438 18.70 -18.35 14.00
CA TYR A 438 19.52 -19.26 13.21
C TYR A 438 18.76 -19.96 12.08
N ASP A 439 17.83 -19.24 11.41
CA ASP A 439 17.05 -19.75 10.29
C ASP A 439 17.57 -19.29 8.91
N ALA A 440 18.73 -18.65 8.90
CA ALA A 440 19.45 -18.09 7.75
C ALA A 440 18.86 -16.78 7.20
N LEU A 441 17.85 -16.21 7.82
CA LEU A 441 17.26 -14.93 7.44
C LEU A 441 17.51 -13.88 8.52
N LEU A 442 17.62 -12.61 8.11
CA LEU A 442 17.85 -11.51 9.04
C LEU A 442 16.54 -10.98 9.59
N GLU A 443 16.48 -10.69 10.90
CA GLU A 443 15.42 -9.92 11.53
C GLU A 443 15.72 -8.43 11.40
N ILE A 444 14.94 -7.77 10.53
CA ILE A 444 15.08 -6.34 10.26
C ILE A 444 14.17 -5.55 11.21
N PRO A 445 14.65 -4.48 11.87
CA PRO A 445 13.78 -3.61 12.66
C PRO A 445 12.75 -2.90 11.78
N GLU A 446 11.60 -2.48 12.34
CA GLU A 446 10.57 -1.75 11.57
C GLU A 446 11.18 -0.51 10.91
N ALA A 447 10.96 -0.38 9.59
CA ALA A 447 11.56 0.65 8.74
C ALA A 447 13.11 0.69 8.73
N GLY A 448 13.76 -0.44 8.99
CA GLY A 448 15.23 -0.58 9.01
C GLY A 448 15.82 -1.05 7.68
N ASP A 449 15.06 -1.05 6.61
CA ASP A 449 15.48 -1.37 5.24
C ASP A 449 15.58 -0.12 4.35
N TRP A 450 15.71 -0.28 3.04
CA TRP A 450 15.79 0.84 2.10
C TRP A 450 14.53 1.71 2.06
N THR A 451 13.38 1.20 2.55
CA THR A 451 12.12 1.95 2.59
C THR A 451 11.98 2.73 3.89
N ASP A 452 12.84 3.69 4.10
CA ASP A 452 12.84 4.58 5.25
C ASP A 452 11.42 5.09 5.57
N LEU A 453 11.00 5.05 6.85
CA LEU A 453 9.67 5.48 7.29
C LEU A 453 8.49 4.70 6.67
N PHE A 454 8.73 3.51 6.14
CA PHE A 454 7.68 2.61 5.65
C PHE A 454 7.70 1.29 6.44
N GLY A 455 6.57 0.88 6.99
CA GLY A 455 6.47 -0.14 8.04
C GLY A 455 6.67 -1.57 7.57
N ARG A 456 7.91 -1.95 7.29
CA ARG A 456 8.30 -3.34 7.07
C ARG A 456 9.27 -3.78 8.16
N SER A 457 9.21 -5.03 8.57
CA SER A 457 10.04 -5.57 9.66
C SER A 457 10.20 -7.08 9.58
N TYR A 458 11.04 -7.62 10.42
CA TYR A 458 11.39 -9.03 10.52
C TYR A 458 12.06 -9.52 9.22
N ASN A 459 11.58 -10.58 8.55
CA ASN A 459 12.19 -10.99 7.30
C ASN A 459 11.63 -10.16 6.13
N VAL A 460 12.35 -9.11 5.73
CA VAL A 460 12.02 -8.24 4.59
C VAL A 460 12.73 -8.72 3.34
N LEU A 461 12.02 -8.90 2.24
CA LEU A 461 12.51 -9.55 1.02
C LEU A 461 13.83 -8.95 0.49
N VAL A 462 13.89 -7.63 0.33
CA VAL A 462 15.07 -6.95 -0.21
C VAL A 462 16.31 -7.30 0.60
N ASP A 463 16.22 -7.20 1.94
CA ASP A 463 17.35 -7.47 2.84
C ASP A 463 17.81 -8.93 2.76
N GLN A 464 16.89 -9.88 2.66
CA GLN A 464 17.26 -11.29 2.53
C GLN A 464 17.98 -11.57 1.20
N VAL A 465 17.53 -10.94 0.12
CA VAL A 465 18.15 -11.09 -1.21
C VAL A 465 19.54 -10.46 -1.24
N ILE A 466 19.73 -9.27 -0.67
CA ILE A 466 21.05 -8.65 -0.59
C ILE A 466 21.94 -9.35 0.44
N TRP A 467 21.39 -9.93 1.54
CA TRP A 467 22.11 -10.80 2.47
C TRP A 467 22.69 -12.03 1.75
N TYR A 468 21.88 -12.71 0.96
CA TYR A 468 22.38 -13.79 0.10
C TYR A 468 23.54 -13.33 -0.78
N ARG A 469 23.38 -12.17 -1.46
CA ARG A 469 24.41 -11.63 -2.35
C ARG A 469 25.67 -11.18 -1.58
N ALA A 470 25.54 -10.60 -0.41
CA ALA A 470 26.66 -10.19 0.44
C ALA A 470 27.52 -11.39 0.87
N ASN A 471 26.91 -12.52 1.25
CA ASN A 471 27.63 -13.75 1.56
C ASN A 471 28.44 -14.28 0.37
N ILE A 472 27.88 -14.25 -0.84
CA ILE A 472 28.61 -14.60 -2.06
C ILE A 472 29.75 -13.62 -2.29
N ALA A 473 29.50 -12.32 -2.20
CA ALA A 473 30.49 -11.29 -2.43
C ALA A 473 31.68 -11.42 -1.47
N PHE A 474 31.39 -11.58 -0.16
CA PHE A 474 32.43 -11.75 0.86
C PHE A 474 33.20 -13.06 0.67
N GLY A 475 32.52 -14.17 0.40
CA GLY A 475 33.17 -15.45 0.09
C GLY A 475 34.12 -15.32 -1.11
N ARG A 476 33.74 -14.65 -2.19
CA ARG A 476 34.58 -14.40 -3.36
C ARG A 476 35.75 -13.45 -3.07
N LEU A 477 35.59 -12.45 -2.19
CA LEU A 477 36.69 -11.63 -1.71
C LEU A 477 37.73 -12.48 -0.96
N LEU A 478 37.29 -13.36 -0.05
CA LEU A 478 38.15 -14.27 0.68
C LEU A 478 38.91 -15.23 -0.26
N GLU A 479 38.26 -15.76 -1.31
CA GLU A 479 38.94 -16.55 -2.34
C GLU A 479 40.07 -15.75 -3.02
N THR A 480 39.78 -14.51 -3.43
CA THR A 480 40.77 -13.61 -4.05
C THR A 480 41.96 -13.33 -3.14
N LEU A 481 41.72 -13.28 -1.83
CA LEU A 481 42.75 -13.09 -0.81
C LEU A 481 43.42 -14.39 -0.37
N GLY A 482 43.10 -15.55 -0.97
CA GLY A 482 43.71 -16.85 -0.68
C GLY A 482 43.11 -17.59 0.50
N GLN A 483 42.06 -17.10 1.15
CA GLN A 483 41.43 -17.70 2.34
C GLN A 483 40.32 -18.69 1.95
N ARG A 484 40.66 -19.75 1.24
CA ARG A 484 39.71 -20.67 0.57
C ARG A 484 38.76 -21.40 1.53
N GLU A 485 39.25 -21.82 2.70
CA GLU A 485 38.42 -22.55 3.70
C GLU A 485 37.27 -21.66 4.20
N ARG A 486 37.61 -20.47 4.68
CA ARG A 486 36.64 -19.48 5.12
C ARG A 486 35.68 -19.03 3.98
N ALA A 487 36.23 -18.86 2.79
CA ALA A 487 35.40 -18.58 1.61
C ALA A 487 34.32 -19.64 1.40
N GLY A 488 34.69 -20.93 1.53
CA GLY A 488 33.78 -22.05 1.41
C GLY A 488 32.62 -22.02 2.43
N GLU A 489 32.83 -21.49 3.65
CA GLU A 489 31.78 -21.34 4.66
C GLU A 489 30.71 -20.37 4.21
N TYR A 490 31.09 -19.16 3.80
CA TYR A 490 30.15 -18.13 3.32
C TYR A 490 29.41 -18.57 2.05
N LEU A 491 30.11 -19.22 1.13
CA LEU A 491 29.48 -19.72 -0.12
C LEU A 491 28.48 -20.86 0.16
N ARG A 492 28.75 -21.75 1.12
CA ARG A 492 27.74 -22.75 1.55
C ARG A 492 26.58 -22.11 2.26
N TRP A 493 26.84 -21.14 3.17
CA TRP A 493 25.80 -20.42 3.90
C TRP A 493 24.88 -19.67 2.94
N SER A 494 25.43 -19.06 1.88
CA SER A 494 24.60 -18.42 0.85
C SER A 494 23.57 -19.36 0.22
N GLN A 495 23.90 -20.64 0.03
CA GLN A 495 22.92 -21.60 -0.51
C GLN A 495 21.80 -21.89 0.51
N THR A 496 22.12 -21.93 1.80
CA THR A 496 21.10 -22.06 2.86
C THR A 496 20.17 -20.85 2.86
N ILE A 497 20.71 -19.63 2.80
CA ILE A 497 19.93 -18.38 2.68
C ILE A 497 19.00 -18.43 1.45
N LYS A 498 19.51 -18.81 0.29
CA LYS A 498 18.72 -18.92 -0.94
C LYS A 498 17.55 -19.88 -0.77
N LEU A 499 17.77 -21.04 -0.16
CA LEU A 499 16.72 -22.02 0.08
C LEU A 499 15.68 -21.47 1.06
N ALA A 500 16.11 -20.81 2.15
CA ALA A 500 15.22 -20.18 3.11
C ALA A 500 14.33 -19.09 2.47
N ILE A 501 14.91 -18.25 1.60
CA ILE A 501 14.14 -17.24 0.83
C ILE A 501 13.08 -17.94 -0.02
N LEU A 502 13.46 -18.92 -0.84
CA LEU A 502 12.52 -19.58 -1.74
C LEU A 502 11.43 -20.34 -0.99
N GLN A 503 11.74 -20.92 0.17
CA GLN A 503 10.76 -21.65 0.98
C GLN A 503 9.75 -20.72 1.67
N ARG A 504 10.20 -19.56 2.15
CA ARG A 504 9.33 -18.67 2.94
C ARG A 504 8.61 -17.62 2.13
N PHE A 505 9.27 -17.07 1.11
CA PHE A 505 8.73 -15.94 0.34
C PHE A 505 8.02 -16.35 -0.96
N TRP A 506 8.16 -17.63 -1.39
CA TRP A 506 7.44 -18.15 -2.55
C TRP A 506 6.46 -19.27 -2.13
N PRO A 507 5.29 -18.94 -1.54
CA PRO A 507 4.30 -19.92 -1.17
C PRO A 507 3.82 -20.71 -2.39
N THR A 508 3.66 -22.03 -2.22
CA THR A 508 3.15 -22.92 -3.27
C THR A 508 2.30 -24.03 -2.68
N THR A 509 1.25 -24.42 -3.42
CA THR A 509 0.40 -25.57 -3.06
C THR A 509 1.03 -26.90 -3.52
N SER A 510 2.03 -26.85 -4.42
CA SER A 510 2.73 -28.02 -4.94
C SER A 510 4.01 -28.30 -4.14
N GLY A 511 4.11 -29.49 -3.54
CA GLY A 511 5.35 -29.96 -2.88
C GLY A 511 5.12 -30.62 -1.53
N ALA A 512 6.02 -31.53 -1.16
CA ALA A 512 5.91 -32.36 0.05
C ALA A 512 6.41 -31.64 1.33
N ASN A 513 7.20 -30.58 1.21
CA ASN A 513 7.81 -29.86 2.33
C ASN A 513 7.28 -28.42 2.41
N ARG A 514 6.13 -28.27 3.03
CA ARG A 514 5.63 -26.92 3.38
C ARG A 514 6.27 -26.46 4.67
N SER A 515 6.72 -25.21 4.73
CA SER A 515 7.12 -24.58 5.97
C SER A 515 5.90 -24.39 6.89
N PHE A 516 6.14 -24.19 8.18
CA PHE A 516 5.06 -23.88 9.12
C PHE A 516 4.27 -22.62 8.68
N ALA A 517 4.94 -21.63 8.15
CA ALA A 517 4.31 -20.44 7.60
C ALA A 517 3.36 -20.77 6.43
N ASP A 518 3.77 -21.66 5.50
CA ASP A 518 2.93 -22.07 4.37
C ASP A 518 1.66 -22.80 4.82
N MET A 519 1.72 -23.55 5.91
CA MET A 519 0.55 -24.21 6.48
C MET A 519 -0.37 -23.25 7.22
N GLN A 520 0.21 -22.22 7.84
CA GLN A 520 -0.53 -21.24 8.62
C GLN A 520 -1.16 -20.15 7.73
N PHE A 521 -0.50 -19.77 6.64
CA PHE A 521 -0.90 -18.68 5.74
C PHE A 521 -1.15 -19.22 4.33
N SER A 522 -2.11 -20.10 4.13
CA SER A 522 -2.42 -20.70 2.83
C SER A 522 -2.86 -19.66 1.79
N LEU A 523 -1.88 -18.96 1.18
CA LEU A 523 -2.10 -18.03 0.06
C LEU A 523 -2.39 -18.75 -1.27
N GLY A 524 -2.11 -20.04 -1.34
CA GLY A 524 -2.05 -20.75 -2.61
C GLY A 524 -0.73 -20.48 -3.35
N ASP A 525 -0.73 -20.65 -4.67
CA ASP A 525 0.45 -20.40 -5.49
C ASP A 525 0.60 -18.90 -5.75
N THR A 526 1.78 -18.34 -5.45
CA THR A 526 2.11 -16.95 -5.78
C THR A 526 2.83 -16.86 -7.13
N SER A 527 2.75 -15.67 -7.73
CA SER A 527 3.46 -15.36 -8.96
C SER A 527 4.75 -14.56 -8.73
N TYR A 528 5.09 -14.29 -7.48
CA TYR A 528 6.24 -13.47 -7.06
C TYR A 528 6.63 -13.79 -5.62
N LEU A 529 7.79 -13.33 -5.18
CA LEU A 529 8.20 -13.39 -3.77
C LEU A 529 7.45 -12.33 -2.95
N LEU A 530 6.94 -12.72 -1.80
CA LEU A 530 6.24 -11.83 -0.87
C LEU A 530 7.16 -10.70 -0.38
N ALA A 531 6.59 -9.55 -0.05
CA ALA A 531 7.39 -8.40 0.42
C ALA A 531 8.01 -8.61 1.81
N GLN A 532 7.31 -9.33 2.69
CA GLN A 532 7.70 -9.54 4.08
C GLN A 532 7.07 -10.82 4.62
N VAL A 533 7.78 -11.51 5.50
CA VAL A 533 7.27 -12.64 6.28
C VAL A 533 7.69 -12.47 7.74
N THR A 534 6.75 -12.67 8.66
CA THR A 534 6.99 -12.71 10.11
C THR A 534 6.56 -14.07 10.66
N PRO A 535 6.85 -14.40 11.94
CA PRO A 535 6.35 -15.63 12.55
C PRO A 535 4.82 -15.74 12.61
N PHE A 536 4.10 -14.63 12.51
CA PHE A 536 2.65 -14.56 12.74
C PHE A 536 1.86 -13.97 11.59
N ASP A 537 2.54 -13.34 10.61
CA ASP A 537 1.91 -12.63 9.51
C ASP A 537 2.83 -12.56 8.28
N PHE A 538 2.30 -12.15 7.15
CA PHE A 538 3.07 -11.89 5.94
C PHE A 538 2.47 -10.71 5.16
N ASN A 539 3.30 -10.01 4.42
CA ASN A 539 2.85 -8.99 3.48
C ASN A 539 2.86 -9.57 2.06
N TRP A 540 1.66 -9.75 1.52
CA TRP A 540 1.42 -10.35 0.20
C TRP A 540 1.64 -9.37 -0.97
N ARG A 541 1.96 -8.12 -0.70
CA ARG A 541 2.23 -7.15 -1.78
C ARG A 541 3.47 -7.55 -2.55
N CYS A 542 3.48 -7.21 -3.83
CA CYS A 542 4.66 -7.40 -4.68
C CYS A 542 5.63 -6.24 -4.41
N ASP A 543 6.69 -6.52 -3.68
CA ASP A 543 7.88 -5.68 -3.63
C ASP A 543 8.62 -5.83 -4.96
N VAL A 544 8.45 -4.85 -5.83
CA VAL A 544 9.03 -4.90 -7.18
C VAL A 544 10.56 -4.94 -7.10
N TYR A 545 11.16 -4.08 -6.28
CA TYR A 545 12.62 -4.03 -6.15
C TYR A 545 13.22 -5.34 -5.66
N GLY A 546 12.64 -5.93 -4.60
CA GLY A 546 13.09 -7.23 -4.06
C GLY A 546 12.99 -8.36 -5.10
N ASN A 547 11.90 -8.40 -5.87
CA ASN A 547 11.74 -9.40 -6.94
C ASN A 547 12.70 -9.20 -8.10
N LEU A 548 13.02 -7.96 -8.49
CA LEU A 548 14.04 -7.69 -9.49
C LEU A 548 15.43 -8.16 -9.03
N LEU A 549 15.83 -7.77 -7.82
CA LEU A 549 17.12 -8.19 -7.24
C LEU A 549 17.21 -9.70 -7.07
N ALA A 550 16.12 -10.38 -6.70
CA ALA A 550 16.11 -11.82 -6.54
C ALA A 550 16.50 -12.57 -7.83
N PHE A 551 16.10 -12.08 -8.98
CA PHE A 551 16.55 -12.64 -10.26
C PHE A 551 17.96 -12.17 -10.63
N LEU A 552 18.24 -10.88 -10.52
CA LEU A 552 19.54 -10.31 -10.88
C LEU A 552 20.69 -10.92 -10.07
N PHE A 553 20.42 -11.35 -8.84
CA PHE A 553 21.38 -12.04 -7.96
C PHE A 553 21.27 -13.57 -7.98
N ASN A 554 20.45 -14.16 -8.87
CA ASN A 554 20.26 -15.59 -9.03
C ASN A 554 19.61 -16.33 -7.83
N VAL A 555 18.77 -15.66 -7.06
CA VAL A 555 17.84 -16.32 -6.11
C VAL A 555 16.73 -17.00 -6.91
N LEU A 556 16.07 -16.27 -7.81
CA LEU A 556 15.07 -16.83 -8.73
C LEU A 556 15.73 -17.49 -9.93
N ASP A 557 15.20 -18.64 -10.30
CA ASP A 557 15.47 -19.26 -11.59
C ASP A 557 14.69 -18.56 -12.73
N MET A 558 15.01 -18.93 -13.98
CA MET A 558 14.38 -18.33 -15.17
C MET A 558 12.86 -18.54 -15.21
N HIS A 559 12.34 -19.66 -14.72
CA HIS A 559 10.92 -19.97 -14.74
C HIS A 559 10.17 -19.03 -13.78
N ARG A 560 10.63 -18.95 -12.53
CA ARG A 560 10.03 -18.05 -11.51
C ARG A 560 10.18 -16.58 -11.91
N ALA A 561 11.32 -16.19 -12.46
CA ALA A 561 11.54 -14.83 -12.95
C ALA A 561 10.56 -14.45 -14.08
N ARG A 562 10.30 -15.35 -15.04
CA ARG A 562 9.30 -15.11 -16.08
C ARG A 562 7.88 -15.03 -15.51
N THR A 563 7.56 -15.82 -14.49
CA THR A 563 6.27 -15.78 -13.81
C THR A 563 6.08 -14.43 -13.11
N ALA A 564 7.09 -13.97 -12.35
CA ALA A 564 7.07 -12.66 -11.69
C ALA A 564 7.00 -11.51 -12.69
N PHE A 565 7.73 -11.62 -13.80
CA PHE A 565 7.68 -10.62 -14.88
C PHE A 565 6.29 -10.50 -15.49
N ARG A 566 5.64 -11.62 -15.84
CA ARG A 566 4.28 -11.61 -16.40
C ARG A 566 3.28 -10.96 -15.46
N PHE A 567 3.41 -11.22 -14.16
CA PHE A 567 2.59 -10.57 -13.15
C PHE A 567 2.84 -9.06 -13.13
N MET A 568 4.08 -8.63 -12.90
CA MET A 568 4.45 -7.22 -12.80
C MET A 568 4.08 -6.43 -14.07
N TRP A 569 4.33 -7.03 -15.24
CA TRP A 569 3.90 -6.46 -16.53
C TRP A 569 2.38 -6.36 -16.64
N GLY A 570 1.67 -7.42 -16.27
CA GLY A 570 0.21 -7.50 -16.33
C GLY A 570 -0.49 -6.45 -15.48
N VAL A 571 -0.01 -6.20 -14.28
CA VAL A 571 -0.56 -5.17 -13.37
C VAL A 571 -0.07 -3.75 -13.70
N GLY A 572 0.90 -3.61 -14.60
CA GLY A 572 1.35 -2.32 -15.12
C GLY A 572 2.25 -1.53 -14.17
N VAL A 573 3.15 -2.20 -13.43
CA VAL A 573 4.10 -1.47 -12.54
C VAL A 573 5.03 -0.52 -13.30
N ASN A 574 5.17 -0.69 -14.62
CA ASN A 574 5.97 0.13 -15.52
C ASN A 574 5.16 1.19 -16.28
N GLU A 575 3.93 1.50 -15.83
CA GLU A 575 3.07 2.50 -16.46
C GLU A 575 2.72 3.65 -15.50
N PRO A 576 2.79 4.90 -15.93
CA PRO A 576 3.18 5.38 -17.28
C PRO A 576 4.69 5.32 -17.54
N PHE A 577 5.51 5.12 -16.50
CA PHE A 577 6.97 5.02 -16.57
C PHE A 577 7.49 3.91 -15.66
N PRO A 578 8.66 3.29 -15.98
CA PRO A 578 9.26 2.32 -15.08
C PRO A 578 9.93 3.00 -13.88
N VAL A 579 9.83 2.50 -12.68
CA VAL A 579 8.94 1.42 -12.23
C VAL A 579 8.42 1.77 -10.85
N ALA A 580 7.15 1.47 -10.58
CA ALA A 580 6.58 1.56 -9.26
C ALA A 580 7.24 0.54 -8.33
N ASN A 581 7.61 0.95 -7.10
CA ASN A 581 8.35 0.08 -6.18
C ASN A 581 7.49 -0.97 -5.47
N LEU A 582 6.18 -0.77 -5.39
CA LEU A 582 5.24 -1.64 -4.66
C LEU A 582 3.91 -1.78 -5.41
N TYR A 583 3.34 -2.99 -5.44
CA TYR A 583 2.01 -3.23 -5.98
C TYR A 583 1.25 -4.29 -5.15
N PRO A 584 -0.05 -4.05 -4.86
CA PRO A 584 -0.74 -2.76 -4.94
C PRO A 584 -0.21 -1.81 -3.87
N VAL A 585 -0.55 -0.53 -3.97
CA VAL A 585 -0.23 0.46 -2.95
C VAL A 585 -1.04 0.21 -1.68
N VAL A 586 -0.49 0.59 -0.53
CA VAL A 586 -1.18 0.53 0.76
C VAL A 586 -2.15 1.71 0.84
N MET A 587 -3.44 1.41 1.00
CA MET A 587 -4.48 2.43 1.11
C MET A 587 -4.80 2.74 2.58
N PRO A 588 -5.22 3.98 2.91
CA PRO A 588 -5.82 4.23 4.20
C PRO A 588 -6.99 3.27 4.45
N GLY A 589 -6.93 2.53 5.56
CA GLY A 589 -7.91 1.49 5.89
C GLY A 589 -7.48 0.06 5.56
N ASP A 590 -6.36 -0.12 4.83
CA ASP A 590 -5.75 -1.45 4.69
C ASP A 590 -5.15 -1.90 6.04
N PRO A 591 -5.13 -3.21 6.35
CA PRO A 591 -4.58 -3.73 7.62
C PRO A 591 -3.12 -3.34 7.86
N ASP A 592 -2.34 -3.18 6.80
CA ASP A 592 -0.92 -2.77 6.84
C ASP A 592 -0.73 -1.25 6.70
N TRP A 593 -1.81 -0.45 6.70
CA TRP A 593 -1.70 1.01 6.77
C TRP A 593 -1.19 1.46 8.15
N LYS A 594 -0.16 2.27 8.15
CA LYS A 594 0.37 2.89 9.38
C LYS A 594 0.08 4.40 9.39
N PRO A 595 -0.38 4.97 10.51
CA PRO A 595 -0.69 6.42 10.59
C PRO A 595 0.49 7.32 10.20
N TYR A 596 1.73 6.90 10.47
CA TYR A 596 2.91 7.68 10.13
C TYR A 596 3.23 7.75 8.63
N TYR A 597 2.57 6.96 7.76
CA TYR A 597 2.69 7.11 6.31
C TYR A 597 2.18 8.46 5.81
N ALA A 598 1.24 9.09 6.56
CA ALA A 598 0.74 10.41 6.25
C ALA A 598 1.65 11.55 6.74
N VAL A 599 2.68 11.26 7.55
CA VAL A 599 3.62 12.28 8.06
C VAL A 599 4.36 12.89 6.87
N ASN A 600 4.36 14.22 6.80
CA ASN A 600 4.89 15.00 5.68
C ASN A 600 4.31 14.61 4.29
N LEU A 601 3.18 13.89 4.25
CA LEU A 601 2.53 13.38 3.03
C LEU A 601 3.44 12.48 2.19
N LEU A 602 4.47 11.89 2.80
CA LEU A 602 5.56 11.23 2.08
C LEU A 602 5.13 9.87 1.51
N ASN A 603 4.51 9.00 2.34
CA ASN A 603 4.11 7.65 1.95
C ASN A 603 2.61 7.53 1.64
N LEU A 604 1.99 8.57 1.10
CA LEU A 604 0.63 8.47 0.56
C LEU A 604 0.58 7.46 -0.60
N PRO A 605 -0.60 6.87 -0.91
CA PRO A 605 -0.72 5.99 -2.07
C PRO A 605 -0.19 6.64 -3.34
N GLN A 606 0.66 5.93 -4.09
CA GLN A 606 1.36 6.38 -5.31
C GLN A 606 2.56 7.33 -5.06
N HIS A 607 2.96 7.52 -3.82
CA HIS A 607 4.09 8.36 -3.43
C HIS A 607 5.21 7.50 -2.84
N TYR A 608 6.43 8.01 -2.93
CA TYR A 608 7.65 7.55 -2.28
C TYR A 608 7.71 6.01 -2.18
N HIS A 609 7.79 5.41 -0.99
CA HIS A 609 7.84 3.95 -0.82
C HIS A 609 6.50 3.24 -0.96
N ASN A 610 5.40 3.99 -1.00
CA ASN A 610 4.06 3.44 -1.22
C ASN A 610 3.65 3.47 -2.70
N GLY A 611 4.45 2.87 -3.54
CA GLY A 611 4.19 2.71 -4.96
C GLY A 611 4.66 3.88 -5.84
N GLY A 612 5.54 4.76 -5.35
CA GLY A 612 6.19 5.79 -6.16
C GLY A 612 7.09 5.19 -7.25
N LEU A 613 7.34 5.95 -8.31
CA LEU A 613 8.30 5.58 -9.35
C LEU A 613 9.72 5.93 -8.89
N TRP A 614 10.59 4.94 -8.89
CA TRP A 614 11.98 5.14 -8.54
C TRP A 614 12.88 4.90 -9.75
N PRO A 615 13.53 5.93 -10.33
CA PRO A 615 14.32 5.78 -11.53
C PRO A 615 15.47 4.77 -11.39
N PHE A 616 16.09 4.66 -10.20
CA PHE A 616 17.15 3.65 -9.99
C PHE A 616 16.59 2.22 -10.07
N ILE A 617 15.38 1.97 -9.54
CA ILE A 617 14.70 0.68 -9.71
C ILE A 617 14.28 0.50 -11.18
N GLY A 618 13.94 1.58 -11.88
CA GLY A 618 13.71 1.57 -13.32
C GLY A 618 14.94 1.05 -14.10
N GLY A 619 16.16 1.41 -13.69
CA GLY A 619 17.38 0.83 -14.22
C GLY A 619 17.47 -0.68 -13.98
N LYS A 620 17.12 -1.16 -12.79
CA LYS A 620 17.05 -2.60 -12.46
C LYS A 620 15.96 -3.33 -13.26
N TRP A 621 14.83 -2.69 -13.52
CA TRP A 621 13.77 -3.21 -14.39
C TRP A 621 14.26 -3.48 -15.80
N VAL A 622 15.01 -2.55 -16.40
CA VAL A 622 15.62 -2.70 -17.72
C VAL A 622 16.63 -3.86 -17.72
N GLN A 623 17.52 -3.94 -16.72
CA GLN A 623 18.48 -5.03 -16.56
C GLN A 623 17.78 -6.39 -16.44
N PHE A 624 16.71 -6.45 -15.64
CA PHE A 624 15.91 -7.66 -15.44
C PHE A 624 15.32 -8.17 -16.77
N ILE A 625 14.69 -7.29 -17.55
CA ILE A 625 14.10 -7.63 -18.85
C ILE A 625 15.18 -8.06 -19.85
N SER A 626 16.32 -7.37 -19.87
CA SER A 626 17.46 -7.74 -20.73
C SER A 626 17.95 -9.15 -20.41
N ARG A 627 18.13 -9.50 -19.13
CA ARG A 627 18.56 -10.83 -18.69
C ARG A 627 17.51 -11.94 -18.87
N LEU A 628 16.23 -11.60 -19.02
CA LEU A 628 15.20 -12.55 -19.49
C LEU A 628 15.34 -12.90 -20.99
N GLY A 629 16.26 -12.26 -21.72
CA GLY A 629 16.45 -12.42 -23.15
C GLY A 629 15.53 -11.53 -24.02
N LEU A 630 14.85 -10.55 -23.42
CA LEU A 630 13.88 -9.67 -24.09
C LEU A 630 14.52 -8.30 -24.40
N ARG A 631 15.69 -8.30 -25.09
CA ARG A 631 16.51 -7.09 -25.32
C ARG A 631 15.73 -5.93 -25.95
N GLN A 632 14.91 -6.20 -26.97
CA GLN A 632 14.13 -5.13 -27.62
C GLN A 632 13.11 -4.49 -26.67
N LEU A 633 12.46 -5.30 -25.83
CA LEU A 633 11.56 -4.79 -24.79
C LEU A 633 12.33 -3.98 -23.75
N ALA A 634 13.52 -4.42 -23.35
CA ALA A 634 14.39 -3.68 -22.44
C ALA A 634 14.76 -2.28 -22.99
N LEU A 635 15.05 -2.18 -24.30
CA LEU A 635 15.31 -0.91 -24.97
C LEU A 635 14.09 0.02 -24.98
N GLN A 636 12.89 -0.52 -25.20
CA GLN A 636 11.64 0.27 -25.10
C GLN A 636 11.39 0.78 -23.67
N GLU A 637 11.65 -0.04 -22.67
CA GLU A 637 11.52 0.37 -21.25
C GLU A 637 12.64 1.38 -20.86
N LEU A 638 13.86 1.22 -21.40
CA LEU A 638 14.93 2.21 -21.23
C LEU A 638 14.55 3.56 -21.83
N LEU A 639 13.87 3.59 -22.98
CA LEU A 639 13.37 4.81 -23.60
C LEU A 639 12.31 5.50 -22.71
N LYS A 640 11.40 4.74 -22.11
CA LYS A 640 10.45 5.30 -21.12
C LYS A 640 11.17 5.86 -19.89
N LEU A 641 12.19 5.16 -19.41
CA LEU A 641 12.99 5.61 -18.27
C LEU A 641 13.75 6.89 -18.59
N ALA A 642 14.32 7.00 -19.80
CA ALA A 642 14.97 8.23 -20.27
C ALA A 642 14.01 9.43 -20.30
N ARG A 643 12.77 9.19 -20.79
CA ARG A 643 11.71 10.22 -20.79
C ARG A 643 11.28 10.63 -19.36
N LEU A 644 11.30 9.71 -18.40
CA LEU A 644 11.09 10.04 -16.98
C LEU A 644 12.23 10.90 -16.44
N ASN A 645 13.49 10.50 -16.70
CA ASN A 645 14.68 11.21 -16.22
C ASN A 645 14.89 12.57 -16.89
N GLN A 646 14.36 12.78 -18.11
CA GLN A 646 14.33 14.08 -18.75
C GLN A 646 13.43 15.08 -18.03
N ARG A 647 12.37 14.60 -17.37
CA ARG A 647 11.50 15.46 -16.60
C ARG A 647 12.25 15.99 -15.40
N GLY A 648 12.07 17.27 -15.11
CA GLY A 648 12.65 17.91 -13.94
C GLY A 648 11.70 18.96 -13.38
N VAL A 649 12.00 19.43 -12.19
CA VAL A 649 11.25 20.50 -11.54
C VAL A 649 11.69 21.87 -12.05
N GLN A 650 13.00 22.08 -12.21
CA GLN A 650 13.59 23.33 -12.65
C GLN A 650 14.24 23.21 -14.03
N HIS A 651 14.89 22.10 -14.31
CA HIS A 651 15.64 21.87 -15.54
C HIS A 651 15.32 20.48 -16.11
N GLU A 652 15.55 20.30 -17.39
CA GLU A 652 15.54 18.96 -17.98
C GLU A 652 16.75 18.14 -17.48
N TRP A 653 16.57 16.82 -17.43
CA TRP A 653 17.61 15.86 -17.07
C TRP A 653 18.09 15.98 -15.60
N GLU A 654 17.15 16.24 -14.70
CA GLU A 654 17.45 16.32 -13.27
C GLU A 654 17.66 14.94 -12.61
N PHE A 655 17.29 13.84 -13.25
CA PHE A 655 17.41 12.50 -12.64
C PHE A 655 16.95 12.50 -11.18
N ASN A 656 15.70 12.88 -10.98
CA ASN A 656 15.12 13.06 -9.66
C ASN A 656 15.13 11.76 -8.84
N GLU A 657 15.02 11.91 -7.53
CA GLU A 657 15.03 10.81 -6.57
C GLU A 657 13.89 9.83 -6.84
N TRP A 658 12.67 10.34 -6.94
CA TRP A 658 11.47 9.57 -7.28
C TRP A 658 10.47 10.44 -8.04
N ALA A 659 9.42 9.80 -8.56
CA ALA A 659 8.32 10.49 -9.22
C ALA A 659 6.97 9.91 -8.80
N HIS A 660 5.93 10.74 -8.89
CA HIS A 660 4.56 10.32 -8.57
C HIS A 660 4.06 9.29 -9.58
N ALA A 661 3.58 8.13 -9.11
CA ALA A 661 3.35 6.96 -9.96
C ALA A 661 2.31 7.16 -11.08
N ARG A 662 1.30 7.99 -10.90
CA ARG A 662 0.28 8.20 -11.92
C ARG A 662 0.61 9.29 -12.93
N THR A 663 1.35 10.32 -12.49
CA THR A 663 1.59 11.51 -13.31
C THR A 663 2.98 11.55 -13.90
N GLY A 664 3.94 10.83 -13.29
CA GLY A 664 5.36 10.94 -13.61
C GLY A 664 5.93 12.31 -13.23
N ASN A 665 5.26 13.07 -12.36
CA ASN A 665 5.82 14.32 -11.87
C ASN A 665 7.05 14.03 -11.02
N PRO A 666 8.20 14.69 -11.29
CA PRO A 666 9.42 14.51 -10.51
C PRO A 666 9.23 14.99 -9.08
N MET A 667 9.80 14.25 -8.15
CA MET A 667 9.71 14.47 -6.72
C MET A 667 11.08 14.19 -6.07
N GLY A 668 11.21 14.56 -4.80
CA GLY A 668 12.44 14.37 -4.06
C GLY A 668 13.55 15.33 -4.54
N LYS A 669 14.81 14.90 -4.40
CA LYS A 669 15.99 15.70 -4.76
C LYS A 669 16.36 15.53 -6.23
N ALA A 670 16.83 16.63 -6.84
CA ALA A 670 17.35 16.63 -8.20
C ALA A 670 18.79 16.07 -8.25
N TYR A 671 19.18 15.53 -9.38
CA TYR A 671 20.50 14.94 -9.64
C TYR A 671 20.88 13.89 -8.61
N GLN A 672 19.96 12.95 -8.40
CA GLN A 672 20.18 11.83 -7.49
C GLN A 672 21.21 10.85 -8.08
N ALA A 673 22.26 10.55 -7.32
CA ALA A 673 23.43 9.81 -7.80
C ALA A 673 23.07 8.41 -8.33
N TRP A 674 22.31 7.64 -7.55
CA TRP A 674 21.91 6.29 -7.97
C TRP A 674 20.94 6.27 -9.16
N SER A 675 20.07 7.30 -9.31
CA SER A 675 19.17 7.40 -10.47
C SER A 675 19.96 7.57 -11.76
N ALA A 676 20.99 8.43 -11.75
CA ALA A 676 21.88 8.63 -12.88
C ALA A 676 22.75 7.37 -13.14
N ALA A 677 23.37 6.80 -12.10
CA ALA A 677 24.27 5.66 -12.22
C ALA A 677 23.56 4.40 -12.72
N GLU A 678 22.36 4.09 -12.20
CA GLU A 678 21.58 2.92 -12.63
C GLU A 678 21.06 3.06 -14.07
N PHE A 679 20.78 4.28 -14.52
CA PHE A 679 20.48 4.51 -15.94
C PHE A 679 21.70 4.21 -16.83
N ILE A 680 22.91 4.62 -16.42
CA ILE A 680 24.16 4.32 -17.13
C ILE A 680 24.38 2.81 -17.20
N LEU A 681 24.22 2.09 -16.08
CA LEU A 681 24.35 0.64 -16.04
C LEU A 681 23.30 -0.05 -16.91
N ALA A 682 22.07 0.44 -16.93
CA ALA A 682 21.01 -0.09 -17.79
C ALA A 682 21.35 0.09 -19.29
N CYS A 683 21.93 1.23 -19.69
CA CYS A 683 22.45 1.44 -21.05
C CYS A 683 23.52 0.41 -21.40
N HIS A 684 24.47 0.17 -20.50
CA HIS A 684 25.53 -0.80 -20.68
C HIS A 684 24.98 -2.24 -20.84
N GLU A 685 24.03 -2.66 -19.99
CA GLU A 685 23.43 -4.01 -20.01
C GLU A 685 22.62 -4.30 -21.29
N VAL A 686 22.10 -3.30 -21.96
CA VAL A 686 21.42 -3.48 -23.26
C VAL A 686 22.35 -3.31 -24.45
N GLY A 687 23.67 -3.10 -24.22
CA GLY A 687 24.69 -2.96 -25.27
C GLY A 687 24.62 -1.63 -26.03
N LEU A 688 24.21 -0.55 -25.38
CA LEU A 688 24.19 0.78 -25.99
C LEU A 688 25.61 1.42 -26.07
N ASP A 689 26.57 0.91 -25.28
CA ASP A 689 27.96 1.42 -25.23
C ASP A 689 28.88 0.81 -26.30
N GLU A 690 28.49 -0.29 -26.98
CA GLU A 690 29.34 -1.10 -27.84
C GLU A 690 29.32 -0.64 -29.32
N GLU A 691 28.60 0.44 -29.62
CA GLU A 691 28.50 1.01 -30.98
C GLU A 691 28.91 2.49 -30.98
#